data_dafcdeea234ad51069bb5c75e455ea6c
#
_entry.id   dafcdeea234ad51069bb5c75e455ea6c
#
_cell.length_a   1.000
_cell.length_b   1.000
_cell.length_c   1.000
_cell.angle_alpha   90.00
_cell.angle_beta   90.00
_cell.angle_gamma   90.00
#
_symmetry.space_group_name_H-M   'P 1'
#
loop_
_entity.id
_entity.type
_entity.pdbx_description
1 polymer ?
#
loop_
_entity_poly.entity_id
_entity_poly.type
_entity_poly.pdbx_seq_one_letter_code
_entity_poly.pdbx_strand_id
1 'polypeptide(L)'
;MYIGQPLPRVEDDRLLTGRGRFTDDEREARQAWCAFVRSPHAHASIAAIRTAAAKSAPGVLAVLTGTDYEADGLKPIDHVPNPIDMHDITKRAFDNPRQWPHWPLARDKARHVGEPLVAVIAETFEQARDAADLVEVDYEPLPVEETICFDYSFGDAAKTKTALAHAAQVVRHEFPIQRVANCQLEPRSALGMHDADGYTLYTGCQGPVLLRMLLSKVLGSEQVRVVTRDVGGAFGPRTYLQPEQITVLWAARRLRRPVRWTSSRSEAFLSDFQGRDATINAAMGVDAEGRIVGYEFHARGNVGAHTVSFVPLNNLRNILTTAYRIPAISVRIEAVSTNSVPAVPYRGAGRPEAHHAIERLLDLAAGKLGIDRAEIRRRNLVTRRELPYRTPTQLVLDAVDFPAYMQRALEMADYTGFAARKRGAKRPRGIGIANYVESPVGAPRERVELHVTKGGVEIVSGTQSTGQGHETSFVQVAADQLQLPIDKIRLRTGDTEFVKAGGGSHSDRSMRFAGTLIVRSSRKLLEAGRQASATKLEVRADDLVYEKGVFRVMGTDRAVALLDLAPLAADEEINARIPVTPGGSAVCEVEVDPDTGTVEILRYVTVDDVGQAVNPAIVHGQAHGGIAQGIGQALTEGVAFDADRQVLTGSFMDYGFPRADQLPRFDTALAEEPTTNNPLRVKGGGEGGVVPATAAVINAVCDALGIADIAMPATPHRVWQAMQKRSR
;
A
#
# COMPACT_ATOMS: atom_id res chain seq x y z
N MET A 1 5.34 31.56 1.62
CA MET A 1 5.71 30.28 0.99
C MET A 1 5.35 29.17 1.96
N TYR A 2 4.53 28.23 1.51
CA TYR A 2 4.02 27.15 2.36
C TYR A 2 4.74 25.79 2.13
N ILE A 3 5.23 25.55 0.93
CA ILE A 3 5.99 24.34 0.60
C ILE A 3 7.25 24.26 1.46
N GLY A 4 7.52 23.10 2.07
CA GLY A 4 8.63 22.86 3.00
C GLY A 4 8.31 23.19 4.47
N GLN A 5 7.14 23.75 4.76
CA GLN A 5 6.73 24.05 6.13
C GLN A 5 6.03 22.85 6.78
N PRO A 6 6.34 22.53 8.06
CA PRO A 6 5.70 21.46 8.79
C PRO A 6 4.35 21.90 9.38
N LEU A 7 3.42 22.26 8.50
CA LEU A 7 2.10 22.73 8.93
C LEU A 7 1.30 21.61 9.60
N PRO A 8 0.56 21.89 10.69
CA PRO A 8 -0.42 20.98 11.26
C PRO A 8 -1.46 20.61 10.20
N ARG A 9 -1.96 19.37 10.26
CA ARG A 9 -2.98 18.91 9.33
C ARG A 9 -4.30 19.62 9.59
N VAL A 10 -4.89 20.22 8.56
CA VAL A 10 -6.16 20.94 8.68
C VAL A 10 -7.33 20.01 8.97
N GLU A 11 -7.25 18.77 8.52
CA GLU A 11 -8.24 17.72 8.78
C GLU A 11 -8.24 17.21 10.22
N ASP A 12 -7.18 17.41 11.00
CA ASP A 12 -7.09 16.91 12.38
C ASP A 12 -8.16 17.51 13.28
N ASP A 13 -8.51 18.79 13.12
CA ASP A 13 -9.53 19.45 13.93
C ASP A 13 -10.88 18.70 13.87
N ARG A 14 -11.35 18.35 12.67
CA ARG A 14 -12.61 17.60 12.55
C ARG A 14 -12.47 16.13 12.98
N LEU A 15 -11.34 15.49 12.72
CA LEU A 15 -11.13 14.09 13.05
C LEU A 15 -10.99 13.89 14.57
N LEU A 16 -10.22 14.74 15.25
CA LEU A 16 -9.98 14.65 16.70
C LEU A 16 -11.17 15.11 17.54
N THR A 17 -12.08 15.89 16.97
CA THR A 17 -13.28 16.39 17.67
C THR A 17 -14.55 15.59 17.38
N GLY A 18 -14.44 14.39 16.78
CA GLY A 18 -15.58 13.52 16.47
C GLY A 18 -16.47 14.02 15.33
N ARG A 19 -15.97 14.92 14.48
CA ARG A 19 -16.67 15.43 13.30
C ARG A 19 -16.22 14.76 11.99
N GLY A 20 -15.35 13.73 12.08
CA GLY A 20 -15.02 12.86 10.97
C GLY A 20 -16.28 12.10 10.51
N ARG A 21 -16.35 11.82 9.21
CA ARG A 21 -17.44 11.06 8.60
C ARG A 21 -16.88 9.87 7.84
N PHE A 22 -17.02 8.70 8.42
CA PHE A 22 -16.63 7.43 7.83
C PHE A 22 -17.85 6.76 7.16
N THR A 23 -17.62 5.71 6.40
CA THR A 23 -18.72 5.01 5.73
C THR A 23 -19.79 4.52 6.71
N ASP A 24 -19.37 4.10 7.91
CA ASP A 24 -20.30 3.60 8.93
C ASP A 24 -21.13 4.71 9.62
N ASP A 25 -20.80 5.98 9.39
CA ASP A 25 -21.58 7.13 9.87
C ASP A 25 -22.69 7.55 8.90
N GLU A 26 -22.61 7.11 7.62
CA GLU A 26 -23.66 7.40 6.65
C GLU A 26 -24.95 6.66 7.02
N ARG A 27 -26.08 7.36 6.95
CA ARG A 27 -27.40 6.83 7.29
C ARG A 27 -28.39 7.22 6.20
N GLU A 28 -29.20 6.25 5.81
CA GLU A 28 -30.27 6.47 4.83
C GLU A 28 -31.62 6.04 5.40
N ALA A 29 -32.66 6.75 4.99
CA ALA A 29 -34.03 6.42 5.40
C ALA A 29 -34.39 5.02 4.91
N ARG A 30 -35.06 4.23 5.77
CA ARG A 30 -35.50 2.86 5.47
C ARG A 30 -34.36 1.90 5.08
N GLN A 31 -33.11 2.18 5.45
CA GLN A 31 -32.01 1.25 5.17
C GLN A 31 -32.26 -0.12 5.79
N ALA A 32 -31.91 -1.16 5.07
CA ALA A 32 -31.83 -2.53 5.55
C ALA A 32 -30.40 -2.92 5.90
N TRP A 33 -30.25 -3.98 6.67
CA TRP A 33 -28.95 -4.48 7.09
C TRP A 33 -28.67 -5.84 6.44
N CYS A 34 -27.43 -6.00 6.00
CA CYS A 34 -26.93 -7.26 5.43
C CYS A 34 -25.97 -7.95 6.39
N ALA A 35 -26.16 -9.23 6.61
CA ALA A 35 -25.20 -10.12 7.22
C ALA A 35 -24.81 -11.25 6.23
N PHE A 36 -23.56 -11.68 6.26
CA PHE A 36 -23.08 -12.74 5.39
C PHE A 36 -22.93 -14.06 6.14
N VAL A 37 -23.45 -15.14 5.55
CA VAL A 37 -23.03 -16.49 5.88
C VAL A 37 -21.76 -16.80 5.12
N ARG A 38 -20.71 -17.15 5.84
CA ARG A 38 -19.38 -17.39 5.28
C ARG A 38 -18.94 -18.83 5.45
N SER A 39 -18.13 -19.30 4.51
CA SER A 39 -17.56 -20.65 4.60
C SER A 39 -16.68 -20.81 5.84
N PRO A 40 -16.90 -21.84 6.66
CA PRO A 40 -15.96 -22.26 7.70
C PRO A 40 -14.84 -23.14 7.15
N HIS A 41 -14.94 -23.59 5.88
CA HIS A 41 -13.98 -24.47 5.24
C HIS A 41 -13.05 -23.73 4.31
N ALA A 42 -11.79 -24.12 4.31
CA ALA A 42 -10.80 -23.62 3.36
C ALA A 42 -11.07 -24.15 1.93
N HIS A 43 -11.54 -25.39 1.80
CA HIS A 43 -11.90 -25.99 0.52
C HIS A 43 -13.02 -27.02 0.70
N ALA A 44 -14.17 -26.80 0.10
CA ALA A 44 -15.29 -27.71 0.15
C ALA A 44 -16.23 -27.52 -1.04
N SER A 45 -16.85 -28.61 -1.51
CA SER A 45 -18.04 -28.54 -2.35
C SER A 45 -19.24 -28.11 -1.51
N ILE A 46 -20.12 -27.28 -2.09
CA ILE A 46 -21.36 -26.82 -1.48
C ILE A 46 -22.46 -27.73 -2.05
N ALA A 47 -22.86 -28.75 -1.28
CA ALA A 47 -23.85 -29.71 -1.71
C ALA A 47 -25.29 -29.15 -1.67
N ALA A 48 -25.62 -28.37 -0.64
CA ALA A 48 -26.89 -27.69 -0.52
C ALA A 48 -26.81 -26.44 0.36
N ILE A 49 -27.67 -25.46 0.08
CA ILE A 49 -27.90 -24.30 0.93
C ILE A 49 -29.39 -24.23 1.26
N ARG A 50 -29.76 -24.44 2.53
CA ARG A 50 -31.13 -24.39 3.01
C ARG A 50 -31.39 -23.04 3.68
N THR A 51 -32.28 -22.26 3.05
CA THR A 51 -32.59 -20.86 3.45
C THR A 51 -33.99 -20.68 4.00
N ALA A 52 -34.82 -21.74 4.07
CA ALA A 52 -36.24 -21.64 4.41
C ALA A 52 -36.48 -21.03 5.80
N ALA A 53 -35.76 -21.53 6.82
CA ALA A 53 -35.84 -21.02 8.18
C ALA A 53 -35.47 -19.52 8.26
N ALA A 54 -34.35 -19.14 7.66
CA ALA A 54 -33.87 -17.76 7.58
C ALA A 54 -34.89 -16.85 6.88
N LYS A 55 -35.48 -17.29 5.74
CA LYS A 55 -36.51 -16.51 5.02
C LYS A 55 -37.76 -16.26 5.84
N SER A 56 -38.08 -17.16 6.79
CA SER A 56 -39.26 -17.04 7.64
C SER A 56 -39.01 -16.29 8.95
N ALA A 57 -37.76 -15.92 9.23
CA ALA A 57 -37.39 -15.24 10.47
C ALA A 57 -37.93 -13.79 10.51
N PRO A 58 -38.27 -13.28 11.70
CA PRO A 58 -38.85 -11.94 11.84
C PRO A 58 -37.94 -10.86 11.28
N GLY A 59 -38.53 -9.94 10.50
CA GLY A 59 -37.81 -8.80 9.94
C GLY A 59 -36.90 -9.11 8.76
N VAL A 60 -36.81 -10.35 8.32
CA VAL A 60 -36.02 -10.73 7.13
C VAL A 60 -36.74 -10.27 5.86
N LEU A 61 -36.01 -9.57 5.01
CA LEU A 61 -36.49 -9.00 3.75
C LEU A 61 -36.07 -9.85 2.55
N ALA A 62 -34.88 -10.43 2.59
CA ALA A 62 -34.38 -11.34 1.58
C ALA A 62 -33.24 -12.21 2.13
N VAL A 63 -33.13 -13.41 1.55
CA VAL A 63 -31.98 -14.31 1.71
C VAL A 63 -31.48 -14.65 0.31
N LEU A 64 -30.32 -14.16 -0.05
CA LEU A 64 -29.78 -14.14 -1.41
C LEU A 64 -28.56 -15.05 -1.50
N THR A 65 -28.51 -15.88 -2.57
CA THR A 65 -27.44 -16.85 -2.83
C THR A 65 -26.69 -16.51 -4.13
N GLY A 66 -25.56 -17.20 -4.37
CA GLY A 66 -24.83 -17.08 -5.63
C GLY A 66 -25.67 -17.52 -6.85
N THR A 67 -26.60 -18.46 -6.69
CA THR A 67 -27.54 -18.86 -7.73
C THR A 67 -28.53 -17.75 -8.07
N ASP A 68 -29.04 -17.03 -7.06
CA ASP A 68 -29.89 -15.86 -7.28
C ASP A 68 -29.15 -14.74 -8.02
N TYR A 69 -27.88 -14.55 -7.68
CA TYR A 69 -27.01 -13.56 -8.31
C TYR A 69 -26.84 -13.82 -9.82
N GLU A 70 -26.53 -15.07 -10.19
CA GLU A 70 -26.39 -15.49 -11.57
C GLU A 70 -27.72 -15.44 -12.32
N ALA A 71 -28.83 -15.85 -11.69
CA ALA A 71 -30.16 -15.78 -12.29
C ALA A 71 -30.60 -14.34 -12.63
N ASP A 72 -30.09 -13.34 -11.89
CA ASP A 72 -30.28 -11.91 -12.21
C ASP A 72 -29.35 -11.42 -13.35
N GLY A 73 -28.59 -12.30 -13.98
CA GLY A 73 -27.72 -12.00 -15.13
C GLY A 73 -26.43 -11.25 -14.80
N LEU A 74 -26.04 -11.20 -13.52
CA LEU A 74 -24.84 -10.52 -13.08
C LEU A 74 -23.59 -11.39 -13.29
N LYS A 75 -22.44 -10.75 -13.40
CA LYS A 75 -21.17 -11.39 -13.75
C LYS A 75 -20.27 -11.58 -12.54
N PRO A 76 -19.33 -12.54 -12.55
CA PRO A 76 -18.27 -12.62 -11.55
C PRO A 76 -17.41 -11.35 -11.57
N ILE A 77 -16.65 -11.13 -10.50
CA ILE A 77 -15.73 -10.01 -10.41
C ILE A 77 -14.62 -10.21 -11.44
N ASP A 78 -14.52 -9.28 -12.37
CA ASP A 78 -13.44 -9.23 -13.36
C ASP A 78 -12.24 -8.51 -12.75
N HIS A 79 -11.37 -9.27 -12.11
CA HIS A 79 -10.12 -8.72 -11.59
C HIS A 79 -9.17 -8.40 -12.73
N VAL A 80 -8.51 -7.26 -12.63
CA VAL A 80 -7.36 -6.90 -13.47
C VAL A 80 -6.10 -7.10 -12.61
N PRO A 81 -5.46 -8.29 -12.66
CA PRO A 81 -4.41 -8.65 -11.70
C PRO A 81 -3.22 -7.69 -11.70
N ASN A 82 -3.01 -6.98 -12.80
CA ASN A 82 -1.98 -5.95 -12.91
C ASN A 82 -2.49 -4.72 -13.70
N PRO A 83 -3.41 -3.93 -13.13
CA PRO A 83 -4.07 -2.83 -13.83
C PRO A 83 -3.11 -1.69 -14.22
N ILE A 84 -1.91 -1.66 -13.65
CA ILE A 84 -0.95 -0.56 -13.79
C ILE A 84 -0.07 -0.74 -15.01
N ASP A 85 0.18 -2.00 -15.42
CA ASP A 85 1.16 -2.35 -16.46
C ASP A 85 0.53 -2.74 -17.80
N MET A 86 -0.66 -2.25 -18.10
CA MET A 86 -1.34 -2.54 -19.37
C MET A 86 -0.52 -2.16 -20.63
N HIS A 87 0.56 -1.41 -20.46
CA HIS A 87 1.45 -0.97 -21.55
C HIS A 87 2.92 -1.28 -21.31
N ASP A 88 3.27 -2.05 -20.27
CA ASP A 88 4.65 -2.34 -19.89
C ASP A 88 5.12 -3.70 -20.42
N ILE A 89 6.45 -3.87 -20.43
CA ILE A 89 7.14 -5.13 -20.71
C ILE A 89 6.69 -6.27 -19.77
N THR A 90 6.25 -5.91 -18.56
CA THR A 90 5.64 -6.80 -17.58
C THR A 90 4.28 -7.36 -18.01
N LYS A 91 3.58 -6.70 -18.93
CA LYS A 91 2.35 -7.24 -19.53
C LYS A 91 2.60 -8.57 -20.22
N ARG A 92 3.73 -8.71 -20.93
CA ARG A 92 4.11 -9.96 -21.59
C ARG A 92 4.42 -11.09 -20.60
N ALA A 93 4.89 -10.74 -19.41
CA ALA A 93 5.15 -11.70 -18.34
C ALA A 93 3.87 -12.27 -17.74
N PHE A 94 2.74 -11.57 -17.91
CA PHE A 94 1.43 -11.91 -17.35
C PHE A 94 0.39 -12.19 -18.44
N ASP A 95 0.80 -12.46 -19.68
CA ASP A 95 -0.06 -12.65 -20.87
C ASP A 95 -0.91 -13.89 -20.74
N ASN A 96 -1.31 -14.54 -19.99
CA ASN A 96 -2.30 -15.61 -19.76
C ASN A 96 -2.22 -16.21 -18.33
N PRO A 97 -2.36 -15.38 -17.29
CA PRO A 97 -2.44 -15.92 -15.94
C PRO A 97 -3.69 -16.76 -15.83
N ARG A 98 -3.58 -17.96 -15.27
CA ARG A 98 -4.74 -18.77 -14.98
C ARG A 98 -5.61 -18.06 -13.93
N GLN A 99 -6.87 -17.77 -14.29
CA GLN A 99 -7.84 -17.12 -13.42
C GLN A 99 -9.06 -18.03 -13.18
N TRP A 100 -9.65 -17.89 -12.00
CA TRP A 100 -10.91 -18.53 -11.64
C TRP A 100 -11.99 -17.46 -11.48
N PRO A 101 -13.23 -17.75 -11.88
CA PRO A 101 -14.34 -16.83 -11.63
C PRO A 101 -14.46 -16.54 -10.12
N HIS A 102 -14.45 -15.27 -9.77
CA HIS A 102 -14.68 -14.81 -8.41
C HIS A 102 -16.12 -14.32 -8.28
N TRP A 103 -17.01 -15.20 -7.83
CA TRP A 103 -18.40 -14.85 -7.59
C TRP A 103 -18.51 -14.07 -6.27
N PRO A 104 -19.33 -13.00 -6.18
CA PRO A 104 -19.56 -12.27 -4.92
C PRO A 104 -20.16 -13.16 -3.81
N LEU A 105 -20.92 -14.17 -4.18
CA LEU A 105 -21.38 -15.25 -3.30
C LEU A 105 -21.00 -16.57 -3.97
N ALA A 106 -20.23 -17.41 -3.29
CA ALA A 106 -19.80 -18.71 -3.82
C ALA A 106 -21.02 -19.62 -4.05
N ARG A 107 -20.98 -20.42 -5.12
CA ARG A 107 -22.11 -21.25 -5.56
C ARG A 107 -21.87 -22.74 -5.33
N ASP A 108 -20.87 -23.27 -5.98
CA ASP A 108 -20.65 -24.72 -6.06
C ASP A 108 -19.53 -25.17 -5.13
N LYS A 109 -18.61 -24.25 -4.79
CA LYS A 109 -17.40 -24.55 -4.05
C LYS A 109 -16.96 -23.36 -3.20
N ALA A 110 -16.69 -23.61 -1.93
CA ALA A 110 -15.94 -22.71 -1.07
C ALA A 110 -14.43 -22.90 -1.29
N ARG A 111 -13.68 -21.82 -1.47
CA ARG A 111 -12.25 -21.85 -1.84
C ARG A 111 -11.34 -21.29 -0.76
N HIS A 112 -11.89 -20.62 0.23
CA HIS A 112 -11.16 -20.18 1.43
C HIS A 112 -12.11 -19.97 2.62
N VAL A 113 -11.56 -20.04 3.83
CA VAL A 113 -12.30 -19.67 5.04
C VAL A 113 -12.73 -18.22 4.95
N GLY A 114 -13.98 -17.92 5.29
CA GLY A 114 -14.51 -16.55 5.23
C GLY A 114 -15.09 -16.13 3.86
N GLU A 115 -15.07 -17.00 2.84
CA GLU A 115 -15.70 -16.72 1.54
C GLU A 115 -17.21 -16.57 1.70
N PRO A 116 -17.84 -15.48 1.15
CA PRO A 116 -19.27 -15.26 1.31
C PRO A 116 -20.08 -16.29 0.49
N LEU A 117 -21.12 -16.85 1.08
CA LEU A 117 -22.02 -17.83 0.46
C LEU A 117 -23.45 -17.32 0.33
N VAL A 118 -23.95 -16.70 1.38
CA VAL A 118 -25.33 -16.20 1.45
C VAL A 118 -25.31 -14.78 2.06
N ALA A 119 -26.14 -13.91 1.50
CA ALA A 119 -26.42 -12.59 2.06
C ALA A 119 -27.83 -12.58 2.66
N VAL A 120 -27.96 -12.34 3.94
CA VAL A 120 -29.23 -12.20 4.64
C VAL A 120 -29.50 -10.72 4.88
N ILE A 121 -30.62 -10.23 4.38
CA ILE A 121 -31.00 -8.83 4.48
C ILE A 121 -32.23 -8.72 5.37
N ALA A 122 -32.19 -7.87 6.41
CA ALA A 122 -33.27 -7.66 7.36
C ALA A 122 -33.44 -6.19 7.75
N GLU A 123 -34.49 -5.91 8.52
CA GLU A 123 -34.83 -4.55 8.98
C GLU A 123 -33.80 -4.01 9.97
N THR A 124 -33.17 -4.84 10.81
CA THR A 124 -32.13 -4.46 11.75
C THR A 124 -30.89 -5.35 11.60
N PHE A 125 -29.78 -4.89 12.14
CA PHE A 125 -28.52 -5.63 12.14
C PHE A 125 -28.63 -6.95 12.92
N GLU A 126 -29.31 -6.94 14.07
CA GLU A 126 -29.50 -8.10 14.91
C GLU A 126 -30.35 -9.15 14.19
N GLN A 127 -31.47 -8.74 13.57
CA GLN A 127 -32.32 -9.64 12.78
C GLN A 127 -31.57 -10.27 11.60
N ALA A 128 -30.69 -9.51 10.92
CA ALA A 128 -29.88 -10.04 9.82
C ALA A 128 -28.91 -11.11 10.33
N ARG A 129 -28.26 -10.88 11.48
CA ARG A 129 -27.34 -11.85 12.10
C ARG A 129 -28.03 -13.08 12.61
N ASP A 130 -29.12 -12.92 13.40
CA ASP A 130 -29.87 -14.06 13.94
C ASP A 130 -30.42 -14.94 12.81
N ALA A 131 -30.90 -14.33 11.73
CA ALA A 131 -31.38 -15.07 10.58
C ALA A 131 -30.24 -15.71 9.77
N ALA A 132 -29.04 -15.13 9.74
CA ALA A 132 -27.88 -15.75 9.10
C ALA A 132 -27.48 -17.05 9.79
N ASP A 133 -27.62 -17.13 11.12
CA ASP A 133 -27.36 -18.36 11.91
C ASP A 133 -28.40 -19.48 11.62
N LEU A 134 -29.55 -19.15 11.02
CA LEU A 134 -30.58 -20.13 10.61
C LEU A 134 -30.35 -20.70 9.20
N VAL A 135 -29.34 -20.22 8.49
CA VAL A 135 -28.97 -20.77 7.18
C VAL A 135 -28.12 -22.01 7.39
N GLU A 136 -28.55 -23.11 6.85
CA GLU A 136 -27.81 -24.38 6.89
C GLU A 136 -27.12 -24.61 5.55
N VAL A 137 -25.84 -24.96 5.59
CA VAL A 137 -25.05 -25.31 4.39
C VAL A 137 -24.45 -26.70 4.56
N ASP A 138 -24.70 -27.55 3.60
CA ASP A 138 -24.08 -28.88 3.54
C ASP A 138 -22.78 -28.80 2.75
N TYR A 139 -21.69 -29.18 3.39
CA TYR A 139 -20.36 -29.16 2.81
C TYR A 139 -19.84 -30.60 2.63
N GLU A 140 -19.14 -30.80 1.51
CA GLU A 140 -18.28 -31.97 1.31
C GLU A 140 -16.82 -31.41 1.31
N PRO A 141 -16.06 -31.63 2.38
CA PRO A 141 -14.67 -31.16 2.46
C PRO A 141 -13.82 -31.73 1.33
N LEU A 142 -12.98 -30.92 0.75
CA LEU A 142 -12.04 -31.25 -0.30
C LEU A 142 -10.61 -31.07 0.16
N PRO A 143 -9.65 -31.82 -0.36
CA PRO A 143 -8.24 -31.58 -0.14
C PRO A 143 -7.85 -30.13 -0.55
N VAL A 144 -6.93 -29.54 0.18
CA VAL A 144 -6.38 -28.24 -0.20
C VAL A 144 -5.62 -28.36 -1.52
N GLU A 145 -5.78 -27.34 -2.35
CA GLU A 145 -5.16 -27.28 -3.67
C GLU A 145 -4.07 -26.20 -3.70
N GLU A 146 -2.97 -26.53 -4.36
CA GLU A 146 -1.94 -25.57 -4.73
C GLU A 146 -1.73 -25.63 -6.24
N THR A 147 -1.88 -24.50 -6.94
CA THR A 147 -1.75 -24.44 -8.38
C THR A 147 -0.89 -23.28 -8.81
N ILE A 148 0.16 -23.52 -9.58
CA ILE A 148 0.93 -22.46 -10.22
C ILE A 148 0.06 -21.83 -11.30
N CYS A 149 -0.36 -20.59 -11.09
CA CYS A 149 -1.15 -19.83 -12.05
C CYS A 149 -0.30 -18.90 -12.94
N PHE A 150 0.98 -18.73 -12.59
CA PHE A 150 1.91 -17.92 -13.33
C PHE A 150 3.35 -18.34 -13.00
N ASP A 151 4.21 -18.48 -14.04
CA ASP A 151 5.64 -18.79 -13.91
C ASP A 151 6.41 -17.92 -14.88
N TYR A 152 7.36 -17.16 -14.37
CA TYR A 152 8.13 -16.18 -15.13
C TYR A 152 9.61 -16.26 -14.80
N SER A 153 10.43 -16.31 -15.85
CA SER A 153 11.89 -16.29 -15.74
C SER A 153 12.49 -15.07 -16.44
N PHE A 154 13.52 -14.51 -15.86
CA PHE A 154 14.19 -13.31 -16.35
C PHE A 154 15.68 -13.32 -15.98
N GLY A 155 16.49 -12.58 -16.78
CA GLY A 155 17.93 -12.47 -16.58
C GLY A 155 18.72 -13.49 -17.42
N ASP A 156 19.97 -13.72 -17.05
CA ASP A 156 20.90 -14.63 -17.75
C ASP A 156 21.36 -15.75 -16.80
N ALA A 157 20.66 -16.87 -16.86
CA ALA A 157 20.92 -18.02 -16.00
C ALA A 157 22.32 -18.61 -16.21
N ALA A 158 22.81 -18.65 -17.46
CA ALA A 158 24.14 -19.21 -17.76
C ALA A 158 25.25 -18.30 -17.23
N LYS A 159 25.15 -16.99 -17.46
CA LYS A 159 26.09 -16.00 -16.93
C LYS A 159 26.07 -16.00 -15.39
N THR A 160 24.89 -16.04 -14.78
CA THR A 160 24.75 -16.06 -13.31
C THR A 160 25.35 -17.32 -12.70
N LYS A 161 25.07 -18.49 -13.28
CA LYS A 161 25.66 -19.77 -12.86
C LYS A 161 27.18 -19.74 -12.92
N THR A 162 27.74 -19.21 -14.01
CA THR A 162 29.20 -19.05 -14.18
C THR A 162 29.76 -18.09 -13.14
N ALA A 163 29.11 -16.94 -12.90
CA ALA A 163 29.56 -15.99 -11.89
C ALA A 163 29.55 -16.59 -10.49
N LEU A 164 28.51 -17.35 -10.12
CA LEU A 164 28.44 -18.03 -8.83
C LEU A 164 29.50 -19.13 -8.69
N ALA A 165 29.83 -19.86 -9.77
CA ALA A 165 30.84 -20.90 -9.74
C ALA A 165 32.28 -20.36 -9.52
N HIS A 166 32.55 -19.12 -9.97
CA HIS A 166 33.86 -18.46 -9.81
C HIS A 166 33.89 -17.46 -8.65
N ALA A 167 32.82 -17.33 -7.87
CA ALA A 167 32.77 -16.46 -6.71
C ALA A 167 33.72 -16.97 -5.59
N ALA A 168 34.36 -16.06 -4.88
CA ALA A 168 35.19 -16.42 -3.71
C ALA A 168 34.32 -16.99 -2.58
N GLN A 169 33.11 -16.46 -2.41
CA GLN A 169 32.09 -17.00 -1.50
C GLN A 169 30.73 -16.99 -2.16
N VAL A 170 29.93 -18.04 -1.88
CA VAL A 170 28.51 -18.09 -2.23
C VAL A 170 27.72 -18.28 -0.96
N VAL A 171 26.76 -17.39 -0.74
CA VAL A 171 25.76 -17.50 0.32
C VAL A 171 24.42 -17.85 -0.29
N ARG A 172 23.72 -18.81 0.30
CA ARG A 172 22.37 -19.25 -0.10
C ARG A 172 21.48 -19.30 1.11
N HIS A 173 20.25 -18.86 0.94
CA HIS A 173 19.25 -18.97 2.01
C HIS A 173 17.84 -19.04 1.46
N GLU A 174 16.94 -19.67 2.21
CA GLU A 174 15.51 -19.65 2.00
C GLU A 174 14.85 -18.72 3.01
N PHE A 175 14.07 -17.77 2.50
CA PHE A 175 13.36 -16.77 3.29
C PHE A 175 11.86 -17.03 3.23
N PRO A 176 11.24 -17.65 4.25
CA PRO A 176 9.81 -17.68 4.38
C PRO A 176 9.30 -16.30 4.81
N ILE A 177 8.43 -15.72 4.00
CA ILE A 177 7.75 -14.47 4.28
C ILE A 177 6.31 -14.79 4.65
N GLN A 178 5.97 -14.61 5.91
CA GLN A 178 4.64 -14.94 6.41
C GLN A 178 3.54 -14.02 5.83
N ARG A 179 2.32 -14.53 5.82
CA ARG A 179 1.13 -13.74 5.50
C ARG A 179 0.81 -12.77 6.64
N VAL A 180 0.38 -11.55 6.31
CA VAL A 180 -0.05 -10.54 7.27
C VAL A 180 -1.44 -10.00 6.95
N ALA A 181 -2.22 -9.74 7.99
CA ALA A 181 -3.48 -9.02 7.88
C ALA A 181 -3.21 -7.51 7.96
N ASN A 182 -3.96 -6.71 7.21
CA ASN A 182 -3.69 -5.27 7.11
C ASN A 182 -4.18 -4.46 8.29
N CYS A 183 -5.13 -4.97 9.05
CA CYS A 183 -5.65 -4.46 10.33
C CYS A 183 -5.90 -2.94 10.34
N GLN A 184 -6.54 -2.40 9.30
CA GLN A 184 -6.99 -1.01 9.32
C GLN A 184 -7.90 -0.78 10.55
N LEU A 185 -7.75 0.37 11.22
CA LEU A 185 -8.55 0.67 12.41
C LEU A 185 -10.05 0.73 12.09
N GLU A 186 -10.43 1.30 10.96
CA GLU A 186 -11.78 1.24 10.42
C GLU A 186 -12.00 -0.13 9.74
N PRO A 187 -12.91 -1.00 10.24
CA PRO A 187 -13.35 -2.18 9.50
C PRO A 187 -14.01 -1.77 8.18
N ARG A 188 -14.07 -2.71 7.20
CA ARG A 188 -14.76 -2.42 5.95
C ARG A 188 -16.26 -2.25 6.20
N SER A 189 -16.84 -1.29 5.47
CA SER A 189 -18.29 -1.09 5.42
C SER A 189 -18.72 -0.66 4.03
N ALA A 190 -19.97 -0.89 3.71
CA ALA A 190 -20.58 -0.54 2.45
C ALA A 190 -22.08 -0.22 2.64
N LEU A 191 -22.53 0.87 2.04
CA LEU A 191 -23.95 1.21 1.92
C LEU A 191 -24.28 1.33 0.45
N GLY A 192 -25.07 0.39 -0.06
CA GLY A 192 -25.53 0.33 -1.44
C GLY A 192 -26.92 0.92 -1.58
N MET A 193 -27.12 1.72 -2.66
CA MET A 193 -28.39 2.30 -3.04
C MET A 193 -28.64 2.08 -4.53
N HIS A 194 -29.90 2.06 -4.91
CA HIS A 194 -30.33 2.01 -6.31
C HIS A 194 -31.67 2.74 -6.48
N ASP A 195 -31.71 3.70 -7.40
CA ASP A 195 -32.86 4.50 -7.76
C ASP A 195 -32.91 4.78 -9.27
N ALA A 196 -33.65 5.84 -9.69
CA ALA A 196 -33.76 6.22 -11.09
C ALA A 196 -32.43 6.69 -11.70
N ASP A 197 -31.51 7.20 -10.88
CA ASP A 197 -30.18 7.70 -11.30
C ASP A 197 -29.13 6.59 -11.35
N GLY A 198 -29.50 5.36 -10.97
CA GLY A 198 -28.62 4.19 -11.00
C GLY A 198 -28.16 3.73 -9.63
N TYR A 199 -26.90 3.25 -9.56
CA TYR A 199 -26.30 2.72 -8.34
C TYR A 199 -25.46 3.78 -7.63
N THR A 200 -25.62 3.87 -6.30
CA THR A 200 -24.71 4.65 -5.45
C THR A 200 -24.13 3.76 -4.36
N LEU A 201 -22.80 3.74 -4.26
CA LEU A 201 -22.06 3.02 -3.22
C LEU A 201 -21.31 4.00 -2.32
N TYR A 202 -21.61 4.00 -1.03
CA TYR A 202 -20.74 4.58 -0.01
C TYR A 202 -19.80 3.50 0.51
N THR A 203 -18.49 3.73 0.44
CA THR A 203 -17.47 2.80 0.94
C THR A 203 -16.12 3.48 1.09
N GLY A 204 -15.34 3.09 2.09
CA GLY A 204 -13.96 3.53 2.24
C GLY A 204 -13.05 2.84 1.21
N CYS A 205 -12.49 3.59 0.24
CA CYS A 205 -11.59 3.07 -0.77
C CYS A 205 -10.43 4.02 -1.08
N GLN A 206 -9.40 3.52 -1.77
CA GLN A 206 -8.24 4.30 -2.19
C GLN A 206 -8.42 5.01 -3.53
N GLY A 207 -9.39 4.57 -4.34
CA GLY A 207 -9.60 5.10 -5.69
C GLY A 207 -11.04 4.93 -6.16
N PRO A 208 -11.94 5.90 -5.88
CA PRO A 208 -13.36 5.79 -6.22
C PRO A 208 -13.60 5.65 -7.73
N VAL A 209 -12.78 6.28 -8.57
CA VAL A 209 -12.91 6.18 -10.05
C VAL A 209 -12.59 4.75 -10.54
N LEU A 210 -11.53 4.13 -10.02
CA LEU A 210 -11.20 2.74 -10.35
C LEU A 210 -12.31 1.80 -9.88
N LEU A 211 -12.80 1.99 -8.66
CA LEU A 211 -13.85 1.17 -8.09
C LEU A 211 -15.16 1.29 -8.90
N ARG A 212 -15.53 2.51 -9.31
CA ARG A 212 -16.67 2.75 -10.22
C ARG A 212 -16.53 1.95 -11.52
N MET A 213 -15.34 2.00 -12.15
CA MET A 213 -15.08 1.28 -13.40
C MET A 213 -15.28 -0.25 -13.25
N LEU A 214 -14.78 -0.82 -12.16
CA LEU A 214 -14.93 -2.26 -11.88
C LEU A 214 -16.39 -2.62 -11.58
N LEU A 215 -17.10 -1.81 -10.80
CA LEU A 215 -18.52 -1.98 -10.50
C LEU A 215 -19.38 -1.88 -11.77
N SER A 216 -19.12 -0.90 -12.65
CA SER A 216 -19.85 -0.76 -13.92
C SER A 216 -19.77 -2.02 -14.77
N LYS A 217 -18.61 -2.67 -14.84
CA LYS A 217 -18.45 -3.92 -15.57
C LYS A 217 -19.25 -5.08 -14.97
N VAL A 218 -19.19 -5.24 -13.64
CA VAL A 218 -19.88 -6.34 -12.94
C VAL A 218 -21.38 -6.16 -12.95
N LEU A 219 -21.88 -4.93 -12.73
CA LEU A 219 -23.29 -4.60 -12.70
C LEU A 219 -23.91 -4.42 -14.09
N GLY A 220 -23.07 -4.31 -15.13
CA GLY A 220 -23.53 -4.06 -16.50
C GLY A 220 -24.19 -2.69 -16.66
N SER A 221 -23.77 -1.69 -15.89
CA SER A 221 -24.36 -0.34 -15.89
C SER A 221 -23.28 0.72 -15.81
N GLU A 222 -23.42 1.77 -16.63
CA GLU A 222 -22.56 2.96 -16.56
C GLU A 222 -23.04 3.97 -15.50
N GLN A 223 -24.27 3.82 -15.01
CA GLN A 223 -24.87 4.68 -13.98
C GLN A 223 -24.45 4.17 -12.59
N VAL A 224 -23.17 4.35 -12.26
CA VAL A 224 -22.60 3.99 -10.98
C VAL A 224 -21.88 5.18 -10.38
N ARG A 225 -22.26 5.56 -9.16
CA ARG A 225 -21.60 6.56 -8.34
C ARG A 225 -20.92 5.88 -7.16
N VAL A 226 -19.68 6.23 -6.87
CA VAL A 226 -18.95 5.81 -5.68
C VAL A 226 -18.65 7.04 -4.84
N VAL A 227 -18.98 6.97 -3.56
CA VAL A 227 -18.75 8.02 -2.58
C VAL A 227 -17.87 7.48 -1.46
N THR A 228 -16.71 8.08 -1.32
CA THR A 228 -15.75 7.80 -0.24
C THR A 228 -15.60 9.06 0.61
N ARG A 229 -15.85 8.94 1.89
CA ARG A 229 -15.66 10.00 2.88
C ARG A 229 -14.28 9.89 3.54
N ASP A 230 -14.20 10.14 4.84
CA ASP A 230 -13.00 9.82 5.62
C ASP A 230 -12.73 8.31 5.59
N VAL A 231 -11.48 7.93 5.58
CA VAL A 231 -11.06 6.52 5.55
C VAL A 231 -10.07 6.25 6.67
N GLY A 232 -10.41 5.31 7.55
CA GLY A 232 -9.64 4.92 8.71
C GLY A 232 -8.50 3.94 8.40
N GLY A 233 -7.71 4.25 7.37
CA GLY A 233 -6.59 3.44 6.88
C GLY A 233 -6.96 2.57 5.69
N ALA A 234 -5.98 2.32 4.80
CA ALA A 234 -6.19 1.51 3.61
C ALA A 234 -5.02 0.57 3.30
N PHE A 235 -3.79 1.06 3.23
CA PHE A 235 -2.51 0.34 3.09
C PHE A 235 -2.39 -0.60 1.89
N GLY A 236 -3.27 -0.49 0.88
CA GLY A 236 -3.28 -1.28 -0.35
C GLY A 236 -4.57 -2.04 -0.61
N PRO A 237 -5.12 -2.86 0.30
CA PRO A 237 -6.28 -3.73 0.03
C PRO A 237 -7.57 -3.00 -0.36
N ARG A 238 -7.78 -1.78 0.11
CA ARG A 238 -8.96 -0.97 -0.25
C ARG A 238 -8.89 -0.34 -1.66
N THR A 239 -7.92 -0.77 -2.48
CA THR A 239 -7.87 -0.45 -3.91
C THR A 239 -8.79 -1.36 -4.73
N TYR A 240 -9.06 -2.57 -4.26
CA TYR A 240 -9.72 -3.63 -5.01
C TYR A 240 -11.20 -3.75 -4.67
N LEU A 241 -11.99 -4.13 -5.68
CA LEU A 241 -13.41 -4.45 -5.53
C LEU A 241 -13.59 -5.72 -4.71
N GLN A 242 -14.49 -5.66 -3.72
CA GLN A 242 -14.75 -6.73 -2.78
C GLN A 242 -16.19 -7.27 -2.95
N PRO A 243 -16.43 -8.56 -2.66
CA PRO A 243 -17.73 -9.20 -2.82
C PRO A 243 -18.90 -8.45 -2.16
N GLU A 244 -18.67 -7.95 -0.96
CA GLU A 244 -19.71 -7.31 -0.15
C GLU A 244 -20.21 -6.01 -0.79
N GLN A 245 -19.32 -5.24 -1.43
CA GLN A 245 -19.67 -3.99 -2.11
C GLN A 245 -20.64 -4.23 -3.26
N ILE A 246 -20.45 -5.30 -4.01
CA ILE A 246 -21.34 -5.69 -5.10
C ILE A 246 -22.68 -6.19 -4.54
N THR A 247 -22.60 -7.02 -3.51
CA THR A 247 -23.77 -7.68 -2.93
C THR A 247 -24.76 -6.69 -2.35
N VAL A 248 -24.28 -5.63 -1.63
CA VAL A 248 -25.19 -4.60 -1.08
C VAL A 248 -25.84 -3.76 -2.20
N LEU A 249 -25.13 -3.48 -3.31
CA LEU A 249 -25.72 -2.78 -4.46
C LEU A 249 -26.76 -3.63 -5.17
N TRP A 250 -26.47 -4.90 -5.40
CA TRP A 250 -27.42 -5.84 -5.99
C TRP A 250 -28.66 -6.03 -5.11
N ALA A 251 -28.47 -6.22 -3.80
CA ALA A 251 -29.57 -6.32 -2.86
C ALA A 251 -30.42 -5.03 -2.83
N ALA A 252 -29.79 -3.86 -2.87
CA ALA A 252 -30.48 -2.57 -2.92
C ALA A 252 -31.39 -2.45 -4.18
N ARG A 253 -30.90 -2.90 -5.34
CA ARG A 253 -31.70 -2.96 -6.58
C ARG A 253 -32.92 -3.90 -6.42
N ARG A 254 -32.72 -5.11 -5.88
CA ARG A 254 -33.81 -6.08 -5.69
C ARG A 254 -34.88 -5.59 -4.72
N LEU A 255 -34.48 -4.96 -3.63
CA LEU A 255 -35.39 -4.54 -2.55
C LEU A 255 -35.93 -3.12 -2.73
N ARG A 256 -35.37 -2.34 -3.66
CA ARG A 256 -35.68 -0.91 -3.87
C ARG A 256 -35.58 -0.09 -2.56
N ARG A 257 -34.52 -0.41 -1.80
CA ARG A 257 -34.19 0.32 -0.56
C ARG A 257 -32.69 0.23 -0.30
N PRO A 258 -32.10 1.19 0.44
CA PRO A 258 -30.69 1.15 0.81
C PRO A 258 -30.37 -0.14 1.60
N VAL A 259 -29.22 -0.75 1.31
CA VAL A 259 -28.72 -1.93 2.02
C VAL A 259 -27.32 -1.66 2.54
N ARG A 260 -27.12 -1.88 3.82
CA ARG A 260 -25.89 -1.64 4.54
C ARG A 260 -25.26 -2.93 5.04
N TRP A 261 -23.94 -2.99 5.01
CA TRP A 261 -23.12 -3.98 5.68
C TRP A 261 -21.93 -3.32 6.38
N THR A 262 -21.56 -3.83 7.55
CA THR A 262 -20.36 -3.42 8.28
C THR A 262 -19.70 -4.66 8.85
N SER A 263 -18.40 -4.82 8.55
CA SER A 263 -17.59 -5.94 9.03
C SER A 263 -17.31 -5.83 10.52
N SER A 264 -17.42 -6.93 11.26
CA SER A 264 -16.79 -7.04 12.56
C SER A 264 -15.28 -7.22 12.43
N ARG A 265 -14.53 -7.03 13.51
CA ARG A 265 -13.07 -7.26 13.47
C ARG A 265 -12.72 -8.73 13.21
N SER A 266 -13.44 -9.66 13.79
CA SER A 266 -13.24 -11.09 13.55
C SER A 266 -13.59 -11.47 12.11
N GLU A 267 -14.66 -10.92 11.56
CA GLU A 267 -15.01 -11.10 10.15
C GLU A 267 -13.91 -10.55 9.22
N ALA A 268 -13.30 -9.40 9.56
CA ALA A 268 -12.22 -8.82 8.80
C ALA A 268 -10.98 -9.71 8.73
N PHE A 269 -10.62 -10.41 9.81
CA PHE A 269 -9.51 -11.39 9.79
C PHE A 269 -9.74 -12.54 8.80
N LEU A 270 -10.99 -12.92 8.55
CA LEU A 270 -11.35 -14.03 7.67
C LEU A 270 -11.58 -13.59 6.21
N SER A 271 -12.04 -12.36 5.99
CA SER A 271 -12.56 -11.91 4.69
C SER A 271 -11.83 -10.74 4.04
N ASP A 272 -11.09 -9.93 4.80
CA ASP A 272 -10.30 -8.85 4.20
C ASP A 272 -9.14 -9.44 3.40
N PHE A 273 -8.89 -8.89 2.21
CA PHE A 273 -7.71 -9.26 1.44
C PHE A 273 -6.45 -8.98 2.27
N GLN A 274 -5.49 -9.90 2.23
CA GLN A 274 -4.28 -9.88 3.04
C GLN A 274 -3.05 -9.55 2.20
N GLY A 275 -1.88 -9.46 2.82
CA GLY A 275 -0.62 -9.15 2.14
C GLY A 275 0.49 -10.13 2.42
N ARG A 276 1.60 -9.99 1.70
CA ARG A 276 2.81 -10.82 1.79
C ARG A 276 2.54 -12.27 1.35
N ASP A 277 3.08 -13.28 2.07
CA ASP A 277 2.95 -14.72 1.83
C ASP A 277 3.76 -15.20 0.62
N ALA A 278 5.06 -15.35 0.82
CA ALA A 278 5.97 -15.86 -0.20
C ALA A 278 7.08 -16.72 0.42
N THR A 279 7.63 -17.61 -0.37
CA THR A 279 8.91 -18.26 -0.08
C THR A 279 9.93 -17.81 -1.11
N ILE A 280 11.08 -17.30 -0.64
CA ILE A 280 12.14 -16.80 -1.49
C ILE A 280 13.37 -17.66 -1.28
N ASN A 281 13.87 -18.30 -2.33
CA ASN A 281 15.16 -18.96 -2.38
C ASN A 281 16.13 -18.07 -3.14
N ALA A 282 17.21 -17.63 -2.47
CA ALA A 282 18.17 -16.73 -3.08
C ALA A 282 19.62 -17.14 -2.83
N ALA A 283 20.47 -16.87 -3.80
CA ALA A 283 21.91 -17.10 -3.73
C ALA A 283 22.68 -15.88 -4.24
N MET A 284 23.69 -15.46 -3.48
CA MET A 284 24.57 -14.34 -3.82
C MET A 284 26.02 -14.85 -3.87
N GLY A 285 26.70 -14.59 -4.98
CA GLY A 285 28.15 -14.77 -5.12
C GLY A 285 28.87 -13.45 -4.91
N VAL A 286 29.96 -13.47 -4.15
CA VAL A 286 30.84 -12.32 -3.92
C VAL A 286 32.29 -12.69 -4.21
N ASP A 287 33.09 -11.72 -4.70
CA ASP A 287 34.53 -11.87 -4.84
C ASP A 287 35.27 -11.77 -3.48
N ALA A 288 36.61 -11.91 -3.49
CA ALA A 288 37.43 -11.83 -2.28
C ALA A 288 37.33 -10.45 -1.59
N GLU A 289 37.06 -9.41 -2.34
CA GLU A 289 36.88 -8.06 -1.84
C GLU A 289 35.43 -7.81 -1.36
N GLY A 290 34.54 -8.78 -1.48
CA GLY A 290 33.13 -8.67 -1.10
C GLY A 290 32.25 -7.92 -2.10
N ARG A 291 32.68 -7.81 -3.38
CA ARG A 291 31.82 -7.26 -4.44
C ARG A 291 30.92 -8.35 -4.97
N ILE A 292 29.63 -8.02 -5.18
CA ILE A 292 28.64 -8.94 -5.73
C ILE A 292 28.99 -9.24 -7.19
N VAL A 293 29.11 -10.52 -7.53
CA VAL A 293 29.40 -10.99 -8.89
C VAL A 293 28.20 -11.65 -9.57
N GLY A 294 27.25 -12.18 -8.77
CA GLY A 294 26.03 -12.80 -9.30
C GLY A 294 24.95 -12.96 -8.25
N TYR A 295 23.70 -12.96 -8.69
CA TYR A 295 22.51 -13.09 -7.83
C TYR A 295 21.46 -13.98 -8.49
N GLU A 296 21.16 -15.10 -7.88
CA GLU A 296 20.10 -16.01 -8.27
C GLU A 296 18.93 -15.85 -7.30
N PHE A 297 17.71 -15.79 -7.84
CA PHE A 297 16.53 -15.50 -7.05
C PHE A 297 15.32 -16.27 -7.57
N HIS A 298 14.68 -17.02 -6.70
CA HIS A 298 13.44 -17.71 -6.99
C HIS A 298 12.41 -17.41 -5.90
N ALA A 299 11.29 -16.81 -6.28
CA ALA A 299 10.17 -16.51 -5.39
C ALA A 299 8.93 -17.29 -5.79
N ARG A 300 8.27 -17.90 -4.81
CA ARG A 300 6.92 -18.46 -4.92
C ARG A 300 6.00 -17.61 -4.05
N GLY A 301 5.11 -16.82 -4.67
CA GLY A 301 4.18 -15.93 -3.98
C GLY A 301 2.76 -16.49 -4.01
N ASN A 302 2.15 -16.61 -2.84
CA ASN A 302 0.78 -17.07 -2.70
C ASN A 302 -0.20 -15.93 -3.00
N VAL A 303 -1.03 -16.09 -4.03
CA VAL A 303 -2.05 -15.11 -4.43
C VAL A 303 -3.43 -15.39 -3.84
N GLY A 304 -3.57 -16.48 -3.10
CA GLY A 304 -4.85 -16.92 -2.51
C GLY A 304 -5.75 -17.65 -3.50
N ALA A 305 -7.01 -17.80 -3.13
CA ALA A 305 -7.99 -18.59 -3.89
C ALA A 305 -8.42 -17.90 -5.20
N HIS A 306 -8.32 -16.59 -5.26
CA HIS A 306 -8.65 -15.78 -6.44
C HIS A 306 -7.50 -14.87 -6.81
N THR A 307 -7.17 -14.80 -8.09
CA THR A 307 -6.05 -13.98 -8.61
C THR A 307 -6.44 -12.51 -8.70
N VAL A 308 -6.57 -11.86 -7.55
CA VAL A 308 -6.98 -10.45 -7.46
C VAL A 308 -5.87 -9.52 -7.91
N SER A 309 -4.60 -9.85 -7.59
CA SER A 309 -3.47 -8.98 -7.91
C SER A 309 -2.14 -9.72 -8.01
N PHE A 310 -1.34 -9.38 -9.03
CA PHE A 310 0.07 -9.76 -9.14
C PHE A 310 1.03 -8.61 -8.83
N VAL A 311 0.52 -7.45 -8.42
CA VAL A 311 1.33 -6.25 -8.15
C VAL A 311 2.48 -6.51 -7.17
N PRO A 312 2.32 -7.27 -6.06
CA PRO A 312 3.44 -7.57 -5.18
C PRO A 312 4.58 -8.31 -5.87
N LEU A 313 4.28 -9.32 -6.69
CA LEU A 313 5.28 -10.10 -7.42
C LEU A 313 5.97 -9.30 -8.53
N ASN A 314 5.22 -8.42 -9.20
CA ASN A 314 5.75 -7.53 -10.21
C ASN A 314 6.71 -6.49 -9.59
N ASN A 315 6.33 -5.88 -8.48
CA ASN A 315 7.18 -4.94 -7.77
C ASN A 315 8.45 -5.61 -7.23
N LEU A 316 8.32 -6.80 -6.65
CA LEU A 316 9.44 -7.62 -6.19
C LEU A 316 10.45 -7.83 -7.33
N ARG A 317 9.99 -8.24 -8.51
CA ARG A 317 10.84 -8.42 -9.70
C ARG A 317 11.51 -7.13 -10.13
N ASN A 318 10.79 -6.01 -10.14
CA ASN A 318 11.31 -4.73 -10.62
C ASN A 318 12.44 -4.19 -9.74
N ILE A 319 12.34 -4.39 -8.42
CA ILE A 319 13.25 -3.82 -7.42
C ILE A 319 14.35 -4.77 -6.97
N LEU A 320 14.45 -5.95 -7.52
CA LEU A 320 15.23 -7.08 -7.03
C LEU A 320 16.70 -6.77 -6.71
N THR A 321 17.34 -5.91 -7.50
CA THR A 321 18.74 -5.51 -7.29
C THR A 321 18.91 -4.37 -6.31
N THR A 322 17.81 -3.79 -5.87
CA THR A 322 17.75 -2.70 -4.89
C THR A 322 18.74 -1.56 -5.18
N ALA A 323 19.50 -1.09 -4.20
CA ALA A 323 20.50 -0.03 -4.32
C ALA A 323 21.89 -0.51 -4.79
N TYR A 324 22.02 -1.80 -5.15
CA TYR A 324 23.32 -2.43 -5.37
C TYR A 324 23.65 -2.71 -6.83
N ARG A 325 24.95 -2.67 -7.15
CA ARG A 325 25.50 -3.09 -8.44
C ARG A 325 25.57 -4.61 -8.50
N ILE A 326 24.80 -5.21 -9.39
CA ILE A 326 24.75 -6.66 -9.57
C ILE A 326 24.94 -6.96 -11.06
N PRO A 327 26.07 -7.53 -11.48
CA PRO A 327 26.40 -7.67 -12.90
C PRO A 327 25.73 -8.86 -13.60
N ALA A 328 25.26 -9.84 -12.84
CA ALA A 328 24.58 -11.02 -13.37
C ALA A 328 23.42 -11.43 -12.46
N ILE A 329 22.23 -11.61 -13.04
CA ILE A 329 21.03 -12.07 -12.32
C ILE A 329 20.36 -13.21 -13.06
N SER A 330 19.80 -14.14 -12.30
CA SER A 330 18.85 -15.17 -12.75
C SER A 330 17.65 -15.16 -11.81
N VAL A 331 16.48 -14.96 -12.39
CA VAL A 331 15.24 -14.74 -11.61
C VAL A 331 14.15 -15.69 -12.09
N ARG A 332 13.46 -16.35 -11.16
CA ARG A 332 12.21 -17.05 -11.40
C ARG A 332 11.17 -16.60 -10.38
N ILE A 333 9.97 -16.31 -10.84
CA ILE A 333 8.85 -15.90 -10.00
C ILE A 333 7.64 -16.72 -10.37
N GLU A 334 7.07 -17.40 -9.37
CA GLU A 334 5.85 -18.18 -9.49
C GLU A 334 4.73 -17.52 -8.67
N ALA A 335 3.56 -17.36 -9.26
CA ALA A 335 2.35 -17.04 -8.53
C ALA A 335 1.58 -18.35 -8.28
N VAL A 336 1.29 -18.59 -7.01
CA VAL A 336 0.66 -19.84 -6.57
C VAL A 336 -0.71 -19.51 -5.98
N SER A 337 -1.76 -20.12 -6.55
CA SER A 337 -3.09 -20.08 -5.96
C SER A 337 -3.23 -21.18 -4.91
N THR A 338 -3.84 -20.84 -3.78
CA THR A 338 -4.09 -21.75 -2.66
C THR A 338 -5.46 -21.47 -2.05
N ASN A 339 -5.90 -22.34 -1.13
CA ASN A 339 -7.16 -22.17 -0.41
C ASN A 339 -7.07 -21.19 0.75
N SER A 340 -6.70 -19.94 0.45
CA SER A 340 -6.66 -18.84 1.41
C SER A 340 -7.26 -17.57 0.80
N VAL A 341 -7.67 -16.62 1.64
CA VAL A 341 -8.18 -15.34 1.18
C VAL A 341 -7.17 -14.68 0.22
N PRO A 342 -7.59 -13.93 -0.82
CA PRO A 342 -6.68 -13.33 -1.77
C PRO A 342 -5.58 -12.49 -1.13
N ALA A 343 -4.35 -12.61 -1.64
CA ALA A 343 -3.24 -11.74 -1.31
C ALA A 343 -3.13 -10.60 -2.32
N VAL A 344 -3.00 -9.38 -1.81
CA VAL A 344 -2.97 -8.14 -2.59
C VAL A 344 -1.85 -7.22 -2.09
N PRO A 345 -1.58 -6.09 -2.73
CA PRO A 345 -0.65 -5.12 -2.18
C PRO A 345 -0.95 -4.77 -0.73
N TYR A 346 0.04 -4.92 0.10
CA TYR A 346 0.14 -4.34 1.43
C TYR A 346 1.38 -3.44 1.44
N ARG A 347 1.32 -2.29 2.06
CA ARG A 347 2.34 -1.22 2.05
C ARG A 347 3.75 -1.71 1.74
N GLY A 348 4.36 -1.19 0.66
CA GLY A 348 5.62 -1.69 0.11
C GLY A 348 5.46 -2.78 -0.96
N ALA A 349 4.43 -3.64 -0.91
CA ALA A 349 3.97 -4.55 -1.97
C ALA A 349 5.09 -5.26 -2.75
N GLY A 350 5.80 -6.22 -2.14
CA GLY A 350 6.90 -6.99 -2.74
C GLY A 350 8.29 -6.38 -2.54
N ARG A 351 8.37 -5.08 -2.23
CA ARG A 351 9.65 -4.40 -2.00
C ARG A 351 10.31 -4.80 -0.67
N PRO A 352 9.59 -4.84 0.48
CA PRO A 352 10.17 -5.34 1.72
C PRO A 352 10.75 -6.75 1.59
N GLU A 353 10.08 -7.63 0.84
CA GLU A 353 10.51 -9.00 0.60
C GLU A 353 11.83 -9.06 -0.18
N ALA A 354 11.94 -8.27 -1.26
CA ALA A 354 13.18 -8.19 -2.04
C ALA A 354 14.35 -7.64 -1.23
N HIS A 355 14.10 -6.57 -0.45
CA HIS A 355 15.13 -5.96 0.40
C HIS A 355 15.53 -6.89 1.55
N HIS A 356 14.59 -7.59 2.16
CA HIS A 356 14.89 -8.56 3.19
C HIS A 356 15.87 -9.63 2.71
N ALA A 357 15.62 -10.23 1.54
CA ALA A 357 16.47 -11.27 0.99
C ALA A 357 17.90 -10.77 0.71
N ILE A 358 18.05 -9.66 -0.01
CA ILE A 358 19.38 -9.16 -0.38
C ILE A 358 20.18 -8.63 0.80
N GLU A 359 19.54 -7.89 1.72
CA GLU A 359 20.18 -7.32 2.89
C GLU A 359 20.65 -8.41 3.88
N ARG A 360 19.86 -9.48 3.97
CA ARG A 360 20.23 -10.65 4.78
C ARG A 360 21.41 -11.42 4.18
N LEU A 361 21.43 -11.61 2.84
CA LEU A 361 22.56 -12.27 2.15
C LEU A 361 23.84 -11.45 2.25
N LEU A 362 23.76 -10.11 2.23
CA LEU A 362 24.93 -9.25 2.45
C LEU A 362 25.52 -9.44 3.86
N ASP A 363 24.70 -9.55 4.89
CA ASP A 363 25.19 -9.84 6.25
C ASP A 363 25.84 -11.22 6.34
N LEU A 364 25.26 -12.24 5.69
CA LEU A 364 25.84 -13.58 5.63
C LEU A 364 27.19 -13.59 4.90
N ALA A 365 27.28 -12.87 3.77
CA ALA A 365 28.53 -12.72 3.01
C ALA A 365 29.62 -11.98 3.81
N ALA A 366 29.22 -10.89 4.49
CA ALA A 366 30.11 -10.13 5.36
C ALA A 366 30.71 -11.02 6.47
N GLY A 367 29.86 -11.82 7.12
CA GLY A 367 30.29 -12.76 8.15
C GLY A 367 31.30 -13.83 7.64
N LYS A 368 31.05 -14.39 6.43
CA LYS A 368 31.94 -15.39 5.82
C LYS A 368 33.30 -14.81 5.40
N LEU A 369 33.33 -13.57 4.96
CA LEU A 369 34.55 -12.88 4.50
C LEU A 369 35.28 -12.15 5.64
N GLY A 370 34.66 -12.02 6.82
CA GLY A 370 35.21 -11.21 7.92
C GLY A 370 35.23 -9.70 7.60
N ILE A 371 34.36 -9.25 6.71
CA ILE A 371 34.21 -7.84 6.32
C ILE A 371 33.13 -7.19 7.19
N ASP A 372 33.36 -5.93 7.59
CA ASP A 372 32.34 -5.13 8.30
C ASP A 372 31.05 -5.00 7.45
N ARG A 373 29.89 -5.06 8.10
CA ARG A 373 28.56 -5.02 7.45
C ARG A 373 28.29 -3.73 6.70
N ALA A 374 28.73 -2.60 7.22
CA ALA A 374 28.62 -1.32 6.53
C ALA A 374 29.58 -1.28 5.34
N GLU A 375 30.79 -1.84 5.50
CA GLU A 375 31.82 -1.83 4.46
C GLU A 375 31.42 -2.68 3.25
N ILE A 376 30.88 -3.92 3.44
CA ILE A 376 30.42 -4.72 2.30
C ILE A 376 29.32 -4.02 1.52
N ARG A 377 28.42 -3.30 2.19
CA ARG A 377 27.38 -2.49 1.54
C ARG A 377 28.00 -1.34 0.77
N ARG A 378 28.94 -0.59 1.38
CA ARG A 378 29.63 0.54 0.74
C ARG A 378 30.32 0.15 -0.56
N ARG A 379 30.94 -1.03 -0.61
CA ARG A 379 31.59 -1.56 -1.82
C ARG A 379 30.62 -1.84 -2.96
N ASN A 380 29.34 -2.08 -2.67
CA ASN A 380 28.35 -2.52 -3.63
C ASN A 380 27.28 -1.48 -3.98
N LEU A 381 27.10 -0.44 -3.17
CA LEU A 381 26.11 0.62 -3.44
C LEU A 381 26.41 1.34 -4.76
N VAL A 382 25.36 1.60 -5.53
CA VAL A 382 25.41 2.52 -6.69
C VAL A 382 25.76 3.92 -6.17
N THR A 383 26.75 4.54 -6.79
CA THR A 383 27.25 5.87 -6.40
C THR A 383 26.70 6.96 -7.30
N ARG A 384 26.71 8.19 -6.83
CA ARG A 384 26.29 9.38 -7.61
C ARG A 384 27.02 9.51 -8.96
N ARG A 385 28.27 9.04 -9.05
CA ARG A 385 29.09 9.10 -10.28
C ARG A 385 28.61 8.16 -11.37
N GLU A 386 27.81 7.16 -11.03
CA GLU A 386 27.31 6.13 -11.95
C GLU A 386 25.92 6.47 -12.49
N LEU A 387 25.31 7.55 -12.01
CA LEU A 387 23.98 7.97 -12.41
C LEU A 387 23.96 8.64 -13.80
N PRO A 388 22.90 8.41 -14.60
CA PRO A 388 21.79 7.50 -14.33
C PRO A 388 22.21 6.02 -14.48
N TYR A 389 21.96 5.21 -13.45
CA TYR A 389 22.32 3.78 -13.44
C TYR A 389 21.11 2.92 -13.82
N ARG A 390 21.26 2.12 -14.88
CA ARG A 390 20.25 1.16 -15.28
C ARG A 390 20.53 -0.21 -14.65
N THR A 391 19.64 -0.67 -13.79
CA THR A 391 19.76 -1.97 -13.17
C THR A 391 19.50 -3.12 -14.16
N PRO A 392 19.94 -4.35 -13.87
CA PRO A 392 19.59 -5.52 -14.68
C PRO A 392 18.08 -5.74 -14.84
N THR A 393 17.27 -5.29 -13.88
CA THR A 393 15.80 -5.34 -13.94
C THR A 393 15.17 -4.18 -14.73
N GLN A 394 16.01 -3.37 -15.39
CA GLN A 394 15.64 -2.20 -16.21
C GLN A 394 15.12 -0.99 -15.42
N LEU A 395 15.20 -1.00 -14.10
CA LEU A 395 14.97 0.18 -13.30
C LEU A 395 16.10 1.19 -13.55
N VAL A 396 15.74 2.46 -13.70
CA VAL A 396 16.71 3.56 -13.82
C VAL A 396 16.78 4.28 -12.48
N LEU A 397 17.94 4.23 -11.86
CA LEU A 397 18.25 5.01 -10.66
C LEU A 397 18.77 6.37 -11.12
N ASP A 398 18.11 7.43 -10.67
CA ASP A 398 18.48 8.81 -10.92
C ASP A 398 18.38 9.63 -9.63
N ALA A 399 19.09 10.73 -9.54
CA ALA A 399 19.01 11.69 -8.43
C ALA A 399 19.02 11.00 -7.03
N VAL A 400 19.97 10.09 -6.77
CA VAL A 400 20.14 9.36 -5.50
C VAL A 400 21.58 9.43 -5.01
N ASP A 401 21.79 9.31 -3.70
CA ASP A 401 23.11 9.18 -3.08
C ASP A 401 23.09 8.17 -1.93
N PHE A 402 22.97 6.89 -2.29
CA PHE A 402 22.89 5.80 -1.30
C PHE A 402 24.06 5.76 -0.31
N PRO A 403 25.33 5.99 -0.74
CA PRO A 403 26.45 6.07 0.19
C PRO A 403 26.27 7.17 1.25
N ALA A 404 25.78 8.35 0.86
CA ALA A 404 25.53 9.45 1.79
C ALA A 404 24.37 9.14 2.76
N TYR A 405 23.28 8.53 2.28
CA TYR A 405 22.16 8.13 3.15
C TYR A 405 22.61 7.11 4.19
N MET A 406 23.35 6.07 3.77
CA MET A 406 23.88 5.08 4.69
C MET A 406 24.85 5.71 5.68
N GLN A 407 25.79 6.55 5.24
CA GLN A 407 26.75 7.19 6.11
C GLN A 407 26.06 8.03 7.20
N ARG A 408 25.05 8.85 6.81
CA ARG A 408 24.28 9.66 7.75
C ARG A 408 23.48 8.79 8.74
N ALA A 409 22.85 7.70 8.27
CA ALA A 409 22.15 6.77 9.16
C ALA A 409 23.07 6.10 10.17
N LEU A 410 24.29 5.69 9.75
CA LEU A 410 25.32 5.13 10.62
C LEU A 410 25.80 6.15 11.68
N GLU A 411 25.99 7.41 11.30
CA GLU A 411 26.34 8.50 12.22
C GLU A 411 25.24 8.76 13.25
N MET A 412 23.98 8.89 12.82
CA MET A 412 22.83 9.08 13.70
C MET A 412 22.66 7.91 14.68
N ALA A 413 22.97 6.67 14.24
CA ALA A 413 22.92 5.48 15.07
C ALA A 413 24.16 5.31 15.96
N ASP A 414 25.19 6.14 15.85
CA ASP A 414 26.49 5.94 16.47
C ASP A 414 27.02 4.50 16.25
N TYR A 415 27.08 4.12 14.96
CA TYR A 415 27.51 2.77 14.57
C TYR A 415 28.92 2.43 15.08
N THR A 416 29.86 3.38 15.05
CA THR A 416 31.24 3.21 15.52
C THR A 416 31.32 2.91 17.01
N GLY A 417 30.43 3.48 17.84
CA GLY A 417 30.31 3.22 19.27
C GLY A 417 29.63 1.89 19.61
N PHE A 418 28.98 1.23 18.63
CA PHE A 418 28.20 0.03 18.88
C PHE A 418 29.02 -1.12 19.49
N ALA A 419 30.24 -1.36 19.02
CA ALA A 419 31.10 -2.43 19.55
C ALA A 419 31.39 -2.29 21.05
N ALA A 420 31.52 -1.05 21.53
CA ALA A 420 31.69 -0.77 22.97
C ALA A 420 30.37 -1.02 23.73
N ARG A 421 29.25 -0.55 23.19
CA ARG A 421 27.91 -0.79 23.78
C ARG A 421 27.60 -2.29 23.86
N LYS A 422 27.89 -3.05 22.80
CA LYS A 422 27.68 -4.52 22.78
C LYS A 422 28.52 -5.23 23.84
N ARG A 423 29.81 -4.87 23.99
CA ARG A 423 30.68 -5.46 25.03
C ARG A 423 30.22 -5.13 26.46
N GLY A 424 29.67 -3.94 26.67
CA GLY A 424 29.17 -3.50 27.99
C GLY A 424 27.75 -3.95 28.29
N ALA A 425 27.04 -4.56 27.36
CA ALA A 425 25.66 -4.97 27.53
C ALA A 425 25.55 -6.21 28.43
N LYS A 426 24.54 -6.23 29.28
CA LYS A 426 24.21 -7.39 30.13
C LYS A 426 23.42 -8.46 29.40
N ARG A 427 22.71 -8.06 28.34
CA ARG A 427 21.89 -8.91 27.48
C ARG A 427 22.48 -8.96 26.06
N PRO A 428 22.19 -10.00 25.27
CA PRO A 428 22.57 -10.05 23.85
C PRO A 428 22.12 -8.81 23.11
N ARG A 429 23.04 -8.07 22.52
CA ARG A 429 22.78 -6.84 21.79
C ARG A 429 23.25 -6.95 20.34
N GLY A 430 22.47 -6.44 19.42
CA GLY A 430 22.75 -6.51 17.99
C GLY A 430 22.38 -5.25 17.23
N ILE A 431 23.04 -5.07 16.08
CA ILE A 431 22.79 -3.96 15.16
C ILE A 431 22.60 -4.49 13.75
N GLY A 432 21.61 -3.94 13.04
CA GLY A 432 21.29 -4.28 11.66
C GLY A 432 21.24 -3.04 10.79
N ILE A 433 21.66 -3.18 9.55
CA ILE A 433 21.66 -2.14 8.52
C ILE A 433 20.81 -2.63 7.36
N ALA A 434 20.04 -1.73 6.73
CA ALA A 434 19.37 -2.01 5.47
C ALA A 434 19.33 -0.74 4.61
N ASN A 435 19.77 -0.85 3.35
CA ASN A 435 19.57 0.18 2.35
C ASN A 435 18.36 -0.15 1.50
N TYR A 436 17.65 0.85 1.01
CA TYR A 436 16.47 0.58 0.21
C TYR A 436 16.29 1.53 -0.97
N VAL A 437 15.57 1.05 -1.93
CA VAL A 437 15.04 1.78 -3.07
C VAL A 437 13.55 1.54 -3.11
N GLU A 438 12.81 2.59 -3.31
CA GLU A 438 11.41 2.56 -3.68
C GLU A 438 11.30 2.83 -5.18
N SER A 439 10.48 2.07 -5.89
CA SER A 439 10.21 2.28 -7.31
C SER A 439 8.71 2.46 -7.50
N PRO A 440 8.20 3.67 -7.27
CA PRO A 440 6.77 3.92 -7.35
C PRO A 440 6.30 3.93 -8.80
N VAL A 441 5.41 3.02 -9.14
CA VAL A 441 4.74 2.96 -10.44
C VAL A 441 3.40 3.70 -10.38
N GLY A 442 2.38 3.10 -9.85
CA GLY A 442 1.04 3.66 -9.72
C GLY A 442 0.28 3.81 -11.05
N ALA A 443 -1.03 3.99 -10.96
CA ALA A 443 -1.88 4.26 -12.11
C ALA A 443 -1.43 5.56 -12.81
N PRO A 444 -1.28 5.56 -14.16
CA PRO A 444 -0.67 6.70 -14.89
C PRO A 444 -1.64 7.87 -15.09
N ARG A 445 -2.94 7.65 -14.95
CA ARG A 445 -3.96 8.68 -15.23
C ARG A 445 -4.32 9.44 -13.96
N GLU A 446 -4.26 10.78 -14.04
CA GLU A 446 -4.74 11.69 -13.01
C GLU A 446 -5.24 12.98 -13.63
N ARG A 447 -6.25 13.61 -13.00
CA ARG A 447 -6.77 14.92 -13.38
C ARG A 447 -6.94 15.78 -12.13
N VAL A 448 -6.62 17.06 -12.27
CA VAL A 448 -6.88 18.09 -11.26
C VAL A 448 -7.59 19.26 -11.89
N GLU A 449 -8.67 19.68 -11.26
CA GLU A 449 -9.40 20.91 -11.61
C GLU A 449 -9.26 21.92 -10.48
N LEU A 450 -9.12 23.19 -10.81
CA LEU A 450 -9.16 24.32 -9.89
C LEU A 450 -10.35 25.21 -10.24
N HIS A 451 -11.21 25.47 -9.29
CA HIS A 451 -12.38 26.31 -9.46
C HIS A 451 -12.33 27.51 -8.52
N VAL A 452 -12.29 28.72 -9.06
CA VAL A 452 -12.39 29.96 -8.29
C VAL A 452 -13.85 30.20 -7.94
N THR A 453 -14.13 30.34 -6.66
CA THR A 453 -15.43 30.71 -6.10
C THR A 453 -15.30 32.03 -5.33
N LYS A 454 -16.42 32.63 -4.94
CA LYS A 454 -16.40 33.85 -4.09
C LYS A 454 -15.73 33.60 -2.72
N GLY A 455 -15.75 32.35 -2.25
CA GLY A 455 -15.19 31.96 -0.94
C GLY A 455 -13.72 31.54 -0.97
N GLY A 456 -13.16 31.25 -2.16
CA GLY A 456 -11.81 30.73 -2.30
C GLY A 456 -11.61 29.88 -3.55
N VAL A 457 -10.65 28.97 -3.53
CA VAL A 457 -10.36 28.05 -4.64
C VAL A 457 -10.63 26.61 -4.20
N GLU A 458 -11.41 25.87 -5.01
CA GLU A 458 -11.60 24.44 -4.82
C GLU A 458 -10.66 23.65 -5.73
N ILE A 459 -9.95 22.67 -5.15
CA ILE A 459 -9.17 21.67 -5.88
C ILE A 459 -10.03 20.41 -6.00
N VAL A 460 -10.28 19.92 -7.21
CA VAL A 460 -10.92 18.63 -7.45
C VAL A 460 -9.86 17.64 -7.94
N SER A 461 -9.69 16.50 -7.24
CA SER A 461 -8.71 15.47 -7.58
C SER A 461 -9.26 14.06 -7.38
N GLY A 462 -8.82 13.13 -8.23
CA GLY A 462 -9.12 11.70 -8.10
C GLY A 462 -8.25 10.95 -7.09
N THR A 463 -7.29 11.64 -6.49
CA THR A 463 -6.39 11.08 -5.48
C THR A 463 -7.03 11.17 -4.09
N GLN A 464 -7.68 10.07 -3.66
CA GLN A 464 -8.40 9.99 -2.38
C GLN A 464 -7.46 10.00 -1.18
N SER A 465 -7.79 10.76 -0.13
CA SER A 465 -7.13 10.66 1.17
C SER A 465 -7.59 9.42 1.95
N THR A 466 -6.65 8.75 2.61
CA THR A 466 -6.91 7.63 3.50
C THR A 466 -6.15 7.77 4.84
N GLY A 467 -5.87 9.02 5.23
CA GLY A 467 -5.16 9.41 6.44
C GLY A 467 -3.79 10.07 6.24
N GLN A 468 -3.31 10.18 4.98
CA GLN A 468 -1.98 10.72 4.65
C GLN A 468 -1.92 12.23 4.44
N GLY A 469 -2.94 12.98 4.86
CA GLY A 469 -2.85 14.44 4.94
C GLY A 469 -2.97 15.19 3.61
N HIS A 470 -3.76 14.70 2.65
CA HIS A 470 -3.91 15.38 1.35
C HIS A 470 -4.65 16.71 1.46
N GLU A 471 -5.60 16.85 2.37
CA GLU A 471 -6.32 18.12 2.59
C GLU A 471 -5.37 19.24 3.06
N THR A 472 -4.27 18.88 3.68
CA THR A 472 -3.21 19.83 4.05
C THR A 472 -2.21 19.99 2.93
N SER A 473 -1.58 18.89 2.46
CA SER A 473 -0.43 18.97 1.56
C SER A 473 -0.78 19.46 0.15
N PHE A 474 -1.95 19.11 -0.41
CA PHE A 474 -2.39 19.60 -1.71
C PHE A 474 -2.81 21.08 -1.65
N VAL A 475 -3.51 21.44 -0.57
CA VAL A 475 -3.86 22.83 -0.30
C VAL A 475 -2.61 23.69 -0.12
N GLN A 476 -1.58 23.17 0.57
CA GLN A 476 -0.29 23.82 0.75
C GLN A 476 0.40 24.15 -0.58
N VAL A 477 0.37 23.20 -1.55
CA VAL A 477 0.90 23.44 -2.90
C VAL A 477 0.12 24.50 -3.64
N ALA A 478 -1.21 24.43 -3.64
CA ALA A 478 -2.04 25.39 -4.34
C ALA A 478 -1.94 26.81 -3.73
N ALA A 479 -1.91 26.90 -2.40
CA ALA A 479 -1.75 28.16 -1.68
C ALA A 479 -0.42 28.86 -2.05
N ASP A 480 0.65 28.08 -2.17
CA ASP A 480 1.96 28.60 -2.57
C ASP A 480 1.95 29.08 -4.04
N GLN A 481 1.39 28.28 -4.95
CA GLN A 481 1.34 28.61 -6.37
C GLN A 481 0.41 29.80 -6.67
N LEU A 482 -0.73 29.88 -5.98
CA LEU A 482 -1.71 30.96 -6.14
C LEU A 482 -1.47 32.16 -5.23
N GLN A 483 -0.45 32.10 -4.37
CA GLN A 483 -0.13 33.14 -3.39
C GLN A 483 -1.38 33.57 -2.58
N LEU A 484 -2.21 32.61 -2.21
CA LEU A 484 -3.40 32.79 -1.41
C LEU A 484 -3.22 32.27 0.01
N PRO A 485 -3.92 32.81 1.01
CA PRO A 485 -4.00 32.21 2.33
C PRO A 485 -4.54 30.77 2.26
N ILE A 486 -4.00 29.89 3.10
CA ILE A 486 -4.32 28.45 3.08
C ILE A 486 -5.81 28.19 3.38
N ASP A 487 -6.45 29.00 4.21
CA ASP A 487 -7.87 28.93 4.55
C ASP A 487 -8.81 29.32 3.38
N LYS A 488 -8.28 29.88 2.30
CA LYS A 488 -9.00 30.17 1.06
C LYS A 488 -9.00 29.02 0.06
N ILE A 489 -8.41 27.88 0.40
CA ILE A 489 -8.29 26.74 -0.52
C ILE A 489 -8.88 25.48 0.13
N ARG A 490 -9.59 24.69 -0.65
CA ARG A 490 -10.22 23.45 -0.20
C ARG A 490 -9.96 22.32 -1.20
N LEU A 491 -9.75 21.12 -0.67
CA LEU A 491 -9.69 19.89 -1.47
C LEU A 491 -11.08 19.22 -1.51
N ARG A 492 -11.53 18.85 -2.71
CA ARG A 492 -12.69 17.97 -2.95
C ARG A 492 -12.24 16.71 -3.65
N THR A 493 -12.56 15.58 -3.07
CA THR A 493 -12.21 14.25 -3.57
C THR A 493 -13.26 13.22 -3.15
N GLY A 494 -13.15 11.98 -3.59
CA GLY A 494 -13.92 10.87 -3.05
C GLY A 494 -15.28 10.62 -3.68
N ASP A 495 -15.79 11.48 -4.54
CA ASP A 495 -17.12 11.31 -5.13
C ASP A 495 -17.07 11.39 -6.67
N THR A 496 -17.44 10.28 -7.31
CA THR A 496 -17.39 10.16 -8.77
C THR A 496 -18.47 10.95 -9.51
N GLU A 497 -19.36 11.63 -8.78
CA GLU A 497 -20.28 12.61 -9.37
C GLU A 497 -19.50 13.80 -9.96
N PHE A 498 -18.49 14.30 -9.25
CA PHE A 498 -17.64 15.41 -9.73
C PHE A 498 -16.22 14.98 -10.09
N VAL A 499 -15.67 13.92 -9.49
CA VAL A 499 -14.36 13.37 -9.86
C VAL A 499 -14.49 12.47 -11.09
N LYS A 500 -14.09 12.97 -12.26
CA LYS A 500 -14.27 12.27 -13.55
C LYS A 500 -13.12 11.36 -13.91
N ALA A 501 -11.89 11.66 -13.47
CA ALA A 501 -10.70 10.87 -13.71
C ALA A 501 -9.76 10.88 -12.49
N GLY A 502 -8.99 9.83 -12.32
CA GLY A 502 -8.00 9.73 -11.26
C GLY A 502 -7.59 8.30 -10.97
N GLY A 503 -6.35 8.11 -10.55
CA GLY A 503 -5.79 6.81 -10.25
C GLY A 503 -5.88 6.40 -8.78
N GLY A 504 -6.37 7.23 -7.89
CA GLY A 504 -6.43 6.96 -6.45
C GLY A 504 -5.08 7.14 -5.73
N SER A 505 -5.01 6.70 -4.47
CA SER A 505 -3.84 6.82 -3.59
C SER A 505 -3.17 5.48 -3.37
N HIS A 506 -2.02 5.27 -4.00
CA HIS A 506 -1.16 4.08 -3.85
C HIS A 506 0.20 4.35 -4.49
N SER A 507 1.21 3.50 -4.25
CA SER A 507 2.52 3.54 -4.91
C SER A 507 3.15 4.93 -4.91
N ASP A 508 3.12 5.64 -3.82
CA ASP A 508 3.69 6.99 -3.67
C ASP A 508 3.32 7.99 -4.79
N ARG A 509 2.17 7.76 -5.45
CA ARG A 509 1.77 8.58 -6.61
C ARG A 509 1.12 9.91 -6.26
N SER A 510 0.53 10.04 -5.07
CA SER A 510 -0.37 11.15 -4.73
C SER A 510 0.25 12.52 -4.98
N MET A 511 1.30 12.89 -4.28
CA MET A 511 1.96 14.20 -4.45
C MET A 511 2.66 14.32 -5.81
N ARG A 512 3.23 13.23 -6.31
CA ARG A 512 3.92 13.19 -7.60
C ARG A 512 2.99 13.52 -8.76
N PHE A 513 1.77 12.97 -8.79
CA PHE A 513 0.79 13.23 -9.86
C PHE A 513 -0.09 14.43 -9.54
N ALA A 514 -0.91 14.36 -8.48
CA ALA A 514 -1.83 15.44 -8.15
C ALA A 514 -1.09 16.75 -7.83
N GLY A 515 0.02 16.70 -7.10
CA GLY A 515 0.84 17.89 -6.83
C GLY A 515 1.39 18.52 -8.12
N THR A 516 1.89 17.71 -9.06
CA THR A 516 2.32 18.20 -10.39
C THR A 516 1.17 18.89 -11.13
N LEU A 517 0.00 18.28 -11.11
CA LEU A 517 -1.16 18.84 -11.81
C LEU A 517 -1.72 20.09 -11.12
N ILE A 518 -1.66 20.17 -9.80
CA ILE A 518 -1.99 21.40 -9.06
C ILE A 518 -1.10 22.55 -9.52
N VAL A 519 0.21 22.33 -9.66
CA VAL A 519 1.15 23.37 -10.18
C VAL A 519 0.77 23.77 -11.60
N ARG A 520 0.48 22.80 -12.49
CA ARG A 520 0.14 23.10 -13.89
C ARG A 520 -1.22 23.81 -14.01
N SER A 521 -2.24 23.32 -13.30
CA SER A 521 -3.56 23.94 -13.27
C SER A 521 -3.52 25.34 -12.67
N SER A 522 -2.67 25.58 -11.64
CA SER A 522 -2.49 26.91 -11.08
C SER A 522 -1.90 27.89 -12.09
N ARG A 523 -0.90 27.45 -12.87
CA ARG A 523 -0.32 28.30 -13.94
C ARG A 523 -1.37 28.66 -15.00
N LYS A 524 -2.19 27.69 -15.45
CA LYS A 524 -3.29 27.95 -16.39
C LYS A 524 -4.33 28.89 -15.79
N LEU A 525 -4.68 28.67 -14.52
CA LEU A 525 -5.65 29.50 -13.82
C LEU A 525 -5.19 30.97 -13.73
N LEU A 526 -3.92 31.17 -13.41
CA LEU A 526 -3.31 32.51 -13.34
C LEU A 526 -3.25 33.19 -14.70
N GLU A 527 -2.96 32.43 -15.77
CA GLU A 527 -3.00 32.99 -17.13
C GLU A 527 -4.43 33.37 -17.55
N ALA A 528 -5.42 32.50 -17.30
CA ALA A 528 -6.81 32.84 -17.55
C ALA A 528 -7.27 34.04 -16.71
N GLY A 529 -6.83 34.12 -15.46
CA GLY A 529 -7.09 35.25 -14.57
C GLY A 529 -6.46 36.55 -15.06
N ARG A 530 -5.25 36.48 -15.65
CA ARG A 530 -4.54 37.61 -16.27
C ARG A 530 -5.37 38.18 -17.44
N GLN A 531 -5.86 37.31 -18.33
CA GLN A 531 -6.69 37.70 -19.46
C GLN A 531 -8.02 38.32 -19.02
N ALA A 532 -8.69 37.70 -18.05
CA ALA A 532 -9.93 38.21 -17.49
C ALA A 532 -9.74 39.58 -16.80
N SER A 533 -8.63 39.75 -16.07
CA SER A 533 -8.26 41.03 -15.43
C SER A 533 -7.93 42.12 -16.45
N ALA A 534 -7.22 41.77 -17.51
CA ALA A 534 -6.88 42.71 -18.60
C ALA A 534 -8.17 43.25 -19.26
N THR A 535 -9.12 42.38 -19.54
CA THR A 535 -10.45 42.79 -20.07
C THR A 535 -11.19 43.68 -19.06
N LYS A 536 -11.24 43.28 -17.79
CA LYS A 536 -11.97 44.03 -16.74
C LYS A 536 -11.36 45.39 -16.43
N LEU A 537 -10.04 45.50 -16.58
CA LEU A 537 -9.28 46.74 -16.31
C LEU A 537 -9.01 47.57 -17.59
N GLU A 538 -9.44 47.07 -18.76
CA GLU A 538 -9.19 47.71 -20.06
C GLU A 538 -7.71 48.05 -20.31
N VAL A 539 -6.83 47.05 -20.12
CA VAL A 539 -5.36 47.13 -20.30
C VAL A 539 -4.85 45.89 -21.04
N ARG A 540 -3.60 45.91 -21.44
CA ARG A 540 -2.94 44.74 -22.00
C ARG A 540 -2.61 43.74 -20.89
N ALA A 541 -2.68 42.45 -21.19
CA ALA A 541 -2.34 41.40 -20.21
C ALA A 541 -0.89 41.49 -19.73
N ASP A 542 0.02 41.94 -20.59
CA ASP A 542 1.45 42.16 -20.28
C ASP A 542 1.71 43.29 -19.29
N ASP A 543 0.75 44.23 -19.15
CA ASP A 543 0.85 45.33 -18.20
C ASP A 543 0.45 44.91 -16.76
N LEU A 544 0.05 43.66 -16.57
CA LEU A 544 -0.40 43.14 -15.28
C LEU A 544 0.68 42.28 -14.58
N VAL A 545 0.92 42.59 -13.33
CA VAL A 545 1.72 41.80 -12.40
C VAL A 545 0.79 41.10 -11.43
N TYR A 546 1.02 39.78 -11.17
CA TYR A 546 0.28 39.02 -10.16
C TYR A 546 1.11 38.87 -8.88
N GLU A 547 0.58 39.36 -7.77
CA GLU A 547 1.20 39.24 -6.48
C GLU A 547 0.15 39.13 -5.37
N LYS A 548 0.36 38.22 -4.41
CA LYS A 548 -0.49 38.03 -3.22
C LYS A 548 -1.98 37.89 -3.54
N GLY A 549 -2.30 37.12 -4.60
CA GLY A 549 -3.69 36.86 -5.00
C GLY A 549 -4.32 38.00 -5.83
N VAL A 550 -3.57 39.00 -6.29
CA VAL A 550 -4.10 40.19 -6.96
C VAL A 550 -3.35 40.47 -8.26
N PHE A 551 -4.11 40.72 -9.34
CA PHE A 551 -3.60 41.25 -10.59
C PHE A 551 -3.63 42.79 -10.53
N ARG A 552 -2.48 43.40 -10.68
CA ARG A 552 -2.28 44.87 -10.60
C ARG A 552 -1.69 45.41 -11.89
N VAL A 553 -2.19 46.54 -12.37
CA VAL A 553 -1.59 47.28 -13.48
C VAL A 553 -0.30 47.91 -12.99
N MET A 554 0.82 47.64 -13.68
CA MET A 554 2.15 48.14 -13.32
C MET A 554 2.13 49.67 -13.19
N GLY A 555 2.72 50.19 -12.07
CA GLY A 555 2.82 51.60 -11.80
C GLY A 555 1.50 52.30 -11.42
N THR A 556 0.43 51.55 -11.10
CA THR A 556 -0.87 52.14 -10.70
C THR A 556 -1.49 51.39 -9.52
N ASP A 557 -2.56 51.95 -8.96
CA ASP A 557 -3.38 51.29 -7.92
C ASP A 557 -4.52 50.46 -8.48
N ARG A 558 -4.70 50.38 -9.82
CA ARG A 558 -5.75 49.60 -10.47
C ARG A 558 -5.45 48.10 -10.33
N ALA A 559 -6.35 47.39 -9.71
CA ALA A 559 -6.15 45.97 -9.41
C ALA A 559 -7.47 45.18 -9.38
N VAL A 560 -7.36 43.88 -9.59
CA VAL A 560 -8.46 42.90 -9.44
C VAL A 560 -7.95 41.71 -8.68
N ALA A 561 -8.63 41.29 -7.61
CA ALA A 561 -8.28 40.06 -6.91
C ALA A 561 -8.68 38.83 -7.72
N LEU A 562 -7.90 37.75 -7.63
CA LEU A 562 -8.20 36.47 -8.29
C LEU A 562 -9.61 35.98 -7.94
N LEU A 563 -10.02 36.10 -6.68
CA LEU A 563 -11.33 35.65 -6.21
C LEU A 563 -12.51 36.50 -6.78
N ASP A 564 -12.25 37.73 -7.18
CA ASP A 564 -13.26 38.63 -7.83
C ASP A 564 -13.51 38.28 -9.30
N LEU A 565 -12.74 37.31 -9.84
CA LEU A 565 -12.90 36.77 -11.18
C LEU A 565 -13.81 35.52 -11.22
N ALA A 566 -14.39 35.14 -10.08
CA ALA A 566 -15.33 34.00 -10.05
C ALA A 566 -16.54 34.21 -10.93
N PRO A 567 -17.03 33.17 -11.68
CA PRO A 567 -16.44 31.85 -11.78
C PRO A 567 -15.28 31.80 -12.80
N LEU A 568 -14.16 31.27 -12.38
CA LEU A 568 -13.01 30.99 -13.22
C LEU A 568 -12.51 29.58 -12.91
N ALA A 569 -12.12 28.81 -13.92
CA ALA A 569 -11.63 27.46 -13.72
C ALA A 569 -10.49 27.11 -14.66
N ALA A 570 -9.65 26.18 -14.23
CA ALA A 570 -8.62 25.56 -15.08
C ALA A 570 -8.42 24.11 -14.66
N ASP A 571 -8.04 23.28 -15.62
CA ASP A 571 -7.77 21.87 -15.37
C ASP A 571 -6.52 21.38 -16.13
N GLU A 572 -5.96 20.34 -15.61
CA GLU A 572 -4.88 19.56 -16.24
C GLU A 572 -5.10 18.06 -16.02
N GLU A 573 -4.77 17.29 -17.03
CA GLU A 573 -4.81 15.83 -17.00
C GLU A 573 -3.48 15.27 -17.52
N ILE A 574 -3.04 14.17 -16.93
CA ILE A 574 -1.90 13.37 -17.39
C ILE A 574 -2.33 11.91 -17.50
N ASN A 575 -1.84 11.24 -18.55
CA ASN A 575 -1.90 9.78 -18.69
C ASN A 575 -0.51 9.28 -19.13
N ALA A 576 0.46 9.47 -18.26
CA ALA A 576 1.85 9.09 -18.49
C ALA A 576 2.53 8.83 -17.15
N ARG A 577 3.64 8.11 -17.16
CA ARG A 577 4.44 7.88 -15.95
C ARG A 577 5.27 9.11 -15.62
N ILE A 578 5.43 9.37 -14.33
CA ILE A 578 6.41 10.32 -13.77
C ILE A 578 7.42 9.47 -12.99
N PRO A 579 8.51 9.01 -13.61
CA PRO A 579 9.48 8.16 -12.95
C PRO A 579 10.23 8.95 -11.86
N VAL A 580 10.43 8.35 -10.71
CA VAL A 580 11.22 8.87 -9.59
C VAL A 580 11.83 7.70 -8.83
N THR A 581 12.91 7.97 -8.11
CA THR A 581 13.63 6.97 -7.32
C THR A 581 13.80 7.46 -5.89
N PRO A 582 12.78 7.32 -5.03
CA PRO A 582 12.99 7.49 -3.59
C PRO A 582 13.82 6.32 -3.04
N GLY A 583 14.52 6.55 -1.94
CA GLY A 583 15.36 5.54 -1.33
C GLY A 583 15.90 6.00 0.02
N GLY A 584 16.75 5.18 0.63
CA GLY A 584 17.28 5.55 1.93
C GLY A 584 18.07 4.45 2.59
N SER A 585 18.32 4.63 3.88
CA SER A 585 19.02 3.68 4.72
C SER A 585 18.45 3.65 6.13
N ALA A 586 18.33 2.46 6.72
CA ALA A 586 17.88 2.27 8.08
C ALA A 586 18.93 1.53 8.91
N VAL A 587 19.01 1.86 10.20
CA VAL A 587 19.82 1.18 11.21
C VAL A 587 18.95 0.89 12.42
N CYS A 588 18.96 -0.39 12.86
CA CYS A 588 18.24 -0.85 14.03
C CYS A 588 19.21 -1.43 15.06
N GLU A 589 19.09 -1.03 16.34
CA GLU A 589 19.80 -1.63 17.46
C GLU A 589 18.79 -2.28 18.40
N VAL A 590 19.04 -3.57 18.72
CA VAL A 590 18.15 -4.36 19.57
C VAL A 590 18.88 -4.96 20.76
N GLU A 591 18.12 -5.28 21.79
CA GLU A 591 18.54 -6.10 22.92
C GLU A 591 17.55 -7.26 23.07
N VAL A 592 18.06 -8.45 23.41
CA VAL A 592 17.26 -9.68 23.56
C VAL A 592 17.28 -10.12 25.00
N ASP A 593 16.12 -10.33 25.56
CA ASP A 593 15.97 -10.94 26.89
C ASP A 593 16.24 -12.45 26.78
N PRO A 594 17.29 -12.96 27.44
CA PRO A 594 17.67 -14.37 27.32
C PRO A 594 16.68 -15.33 27.98
N ASP A 595 15.88 -14.87 28.94
CA ASP A 595 14.95 -15.72 29.68
C ASP A 595 13.64 -15.90 28.92
N THR A 596 13.19 -14.85 28.21
CA THR A 596 11.88 -14.82 27.55
C THR A 596 12.00 -14.87 26.02
N GLY A 597 13.14 -14.50 25.43
CA GLY A 597 13.30 -14.29 24.00
C GLY A 597 12.70 -12.98 23.49
N THR A 598 12.23 -12.11 24.37
CA THR A 598 11.68 -10.82 23.96
C THR A 598 12.76 -9.94 23.33
N VAL A 599 12.45 -9.38 22.18
CA VAL A 599 13.30 -8.42 21.46
C VAL A 599 12.84 -7.02 21.80
N GLU A 600 13.71 -6.23 22.37
CA GLU A 600 13.51 -4.80 22.61
C GLU A 600 14.30 -4.00 21.58
N ILE A 601 13.61 -3.09 20.88
CA ILE A 601 14.26 -2.18 19.94
C ILE A 601 14.72 -0.95 20.73
N LEU A 602 16.04 -0.84 20.91
CA LEU A 602 16.63 0.28 21.66
C LEU A 602 16.71 1.56 20.83
N ARG A 603 16.90 1.41 19.52
CA ARG A 603 17.03 2.51 18.58
C ARG A 603 16.62 2.08 17.18
N TYR A 604 15.90 2.92 16.49
CA TYR A 604 15.63 2.80 15.07
C TYR A 604 15.87 4.15 14.38
N VAL A 605 16.79 4.15 13.43
CA VAL A 605 17.18 5.35 12.67
C VAL A 605 16.85 5.13 11.21
N THR A 606 16.35 6.15 10.52
CA THR A 606 16.23 6.13 9.06
C THR A 606 16.59 7.49 8.45
N VAL A 607 17.17 7.42 7.26
CA VAL A 607 17.40 8.57 6.37
C VAL A 607 16.67 8.27 5.09
N ASP A 608 15.63 9.06 4.79
CA ASP A 608 14.71 8.83 3.69
C ASP A 608 14.82 9.96 2.66
N ASP A 609 15.11 9.61 1.43
CA ASP A 609 15.12 10.56 0.31
C ASP A 609 13.74 10.56 -0.38
N VAL A 610 13.02 11.63 -0.15
CA VAL A 610 11.69 11.89 -0.72
C VAL A 610 11.70 12.99 -1.79
N GLY A 611 12.90 13.42 -2.23
CA GLY A 611 13.06 14.66 -2.96
C GLY A 611 12.67 15.85 -2.08
N GLN A 612 12.11 16.90 -2.66
CA GLN A 612 11.61 18.03 -1.87
C GLN A 612 10.40 17.61 -1.02
N ALA A 613 10.48 17.79 0.30
CA ALA A 613 9.36 17.56 1.19
C ALA A 613 8.38 18.76 1.13
N VAL A 614 7.13 18.52 0.73
CA VAL A 614 6.08 19.56 0.75
C VAL A 614 5.67 19.88 2.18
N ASN A 615 5.44 18.85 2.99
CA ASN A 615 5.17 18.97 4.43
C ASN A 615 6.02 17.94 5.19
N PRO A 616 7.14 18.34 5.78
CA PRO A 616 8.04 17.42 6.50
C PRO A 616 7.36 16.66 7.65
N ALA A 617 6.45 17.30 8.40
CA ALA A 617 5.76 16.63 9.51
C ALA A 617 4.89 15.45 9.03
N ILE A 618 4.19 15.60 7.90
CA ILE A 618 3.41 14.51 7.29
C ILE A 618 4.35 13.40 6.80
N VAL A 619 5.47 13.74 6.17
CA VAL A 619 6.45 12.75 5.68
C VAL A 619 7.02 11.93 6.84
N HIS A 620 7.46 12.57 7.93
CA HIS A 620 7.91 11.87 9.14
C HIS A 620 6.81 10.97 9.72
N GLY A 621 5.57 11.44 9.77
CA GLY A 621 4.42 10.62 10.21
C GLY A 621 4.19 9.39 9.33
N GLN A 622 4.38 9.51 8.00
CA GLN A 622 4.32 8.37 7.09
C GLN A 622 5.48 7.39 7.32
N ALA A 623 6.70 7.88 7.52
CA ALA A 623 7.86 7.04 7.84
C ALA A 623 7.62 6.26 9.15
N HIS A 624 7.20 6.93 10.22
CA HIS A 624 6.92 6.29 11.52
C HIS A 624 5.86 5.18 11.39
N GLY A 625 4.75 5.45 10.68
CA GLY A 625 3.71 4.46 10.46
C GLY A 625 4.19 3.27 9.61
N GLY A 626 5.08 3.49 8.64
CA GLY A 626 5.72 2.44 7.84
C GLY A 626 6.69 1.59 8.66
N ILE A 627 7.54 2.22 9.47
CA ILE A 627 8.49 1.54 10.36
C ILE A 627 7.73 0.64 11.36
N ALA A 628 6.67 1.16 11.98
CA ALA A 628 5.86 0.38 12.93
C ALA A 628 5.28 -0.89 12.28
N GLN A 629 4.77 -0.80 11.05
CA GLN A 629 4.27 -1.96 10.30
C GLN A 629 5.40 -2.95 9.95
N GLY A 630 6.58 -2.46 9.57
CA GLY A 630 7.73 -3.33 9.29
C GLY A 630 8.27 -4.03 10.54
N ILE A 631 8.31 -3.36 11.68
CA ILE A 631 8.66 -3.95 12.97
C ILE A 631 7.63 -5.01 13.37
N GLY A 632 6.33 -4.72 13.24
CA GLY A 632 5.27 -5.69 13.48
C GLY A 632 5.45 -6.95 12.63
N GLN A 633 5.68 -6.82 11.32
CA GLN A 633 5.97 -7.94 10.43
C GLN A 633 7.23 -8.72 10.85
N ALA A 634 8.29 -8.02 11.28
CA ALA A 634 9.53 -8.68 11.69
C ALA A 634 9.39 -9.48 12.99
N LEU A 635 8.61 -9.00 13.97
CA LEU A 635 8.66 -9.51 15.34
C LEU A 635 7.38 -10.21 15.81
N THR A 636 6.19 -9.79 15.33
CA THR A 636 4.94 -10.20 15.99
C THR A 636 3.81 -10.61 15.04
N GLU A 637 3.68 -9.99 13.87
CA GLU A 637 2.52 -10.17 13.00
C GLU A 637 2.64 -11.40 12.11
N GLY A 638 1.58 -12.21 12.06
CA GLY A 638 1.48 -13.34 11.15
C GLY A 638 0.11 -13.99 11.21
N VAL A 639 -0.45 -14.29 10.05
CA VAL A 639 -1.66 -15.11 9.93
C VAL A 639 -1.24 -16.57 9.90
N ALA A 640 -1.71 -17.33 10.88
CA ALA A 640 -1.43 -18.75 11.01
C ALA A 640 -2.54 -19.61 10.40
N PHE A 641 -2.14 -20.73 9.80
CA PHE A 641 -3.02 -21.74 9.25
C PHE A 641 -2.60 -23.10 9.77
N ASP A 642 -3.56 -24.02 9.84
CA ASP A 642 -3.26 -25.45 10.04
C ASP A 642 -2.88 -26.12 8.71
N ALA A 643 -2.70 -27.46 8.76
CA ALA A 643 -2.32 -28.26 7.58
C ALA A 643 -3.41 -28.26 6.48
N ASP A 644 -4.67 -28.09 6.87
CA ASP A 644 -5.83 -28.06 5.98
C ASP A 644 -6.20 -26.61 5.56
N ARG A 645 -5.28 -25.67 5.76
CA ARG A 645 -5.46 -24.23 5.45
C ARG A 645 -6.62 -23.56 6.20
N GLN A 646 -7.06 -24.13 7.32
CA GLN A 646 -7.98 -23.46 8.22
C GLN A 646 -7.27 -22.30 8.92
N VAL A 647 -7.94 -21.16 9.03
CA VAL A 647 -7.38 -19.96 9.65
C VAL A 647 -7.38 -20.10 11.16
N LEU A 648 -6.22 -20.04 11.78
CA LEU A 648 -6.04 -20.07 13.23
C LEU A 648 -6.01 -18.67 13.86
N THR A 649 -5.85 -17.63 13.04
CA THR A 649 -5.77 -16.24 13.46
C THR A 649 -7.09 -15.53 13.15
N GLY A 650 -7.95 -15.38 14.14
CA GLY A 650 -9.29 -14.81 13.98
C GLY A 650 -9.56 -13.52 14.76
N SER A 651 -8.59 -13.04 15.55
CA SER A 651 -8.76 -11.88 16.41
C SER A 651 -7.41 -11.23 16.77
N PHE A 652 -7.46 -10.07 17.44
CA PHE A 652 -6.25 -9.47 18.05
C PHE A 652 -5.69 -10.26 19.25
N MET A 653 -6.36 -11.30 19.71
CA MET A 653 -5.78 -12.24 20.69
C MET A 653 -4.78 -13.17 20.05
N ASP A 654 -4.99 -13.50 18.77
CA ASP A 654 -4.18 -14.46 18.02
C ASP A 654 -3.18 -13.75 17.08
N TYR A 655 -3.38 -12.48 16.78
CA TYR A 655 -2.58 -11.67 15.90
C TYR A 655 -1.78 -10.62 16.68
N GLY A 656 -0.47 -10.73 16.64
CA GLY A 656 0.45 -9.88 17.38
C GLY A 656 0.58 -8.46 16.79
N PHE A 657 -0.50 -7.69 16.77
CA PHE A 657 -0.46 -6.30 16.30
C PHE A 657 0.47 -5.45 17.17
N PRO A 658 1.41 -4.66 16.60
CA PRO A 658 2.38 -3.89 17.37
C PRO A 658 1.69 -2.81 18.23
N ARG A 659 2.16 -2.65 19.45
CA ARG A 659 1.65 -1.67 20.42
C ARG A 659 2.63 -0.53 20.60
N ALA A 660 2.15 0.63 21.00
CA ALA A 660 2.97 1.83 21.17
C ALA A 660 4.11 1.67 22.19
N ASP A 661 3.88 0.88 23.24
CA ASP A 661 4.87 0.57 24.29
C ASP A 661 5.97 -0.40 23.85
N GLN A 662 5.80 -1.07 22.71
CA GLN A 662 6.77 -1.99 22.11
C GLN A 662 7.69 -1.28 21.09
N LEU A 663 7.42 -0.02 20.78
CA LEU A 663 8.13 0.73 19.76
C LEU A 663 9.01 1.81 20.40
N PRO A 664 10.26 1.97 19.95
CA PRO A 664 11.12 3.04 20.42
C PRO A 664 10.66 4.38 19.84
N ARG A 665 11.26 5.47 20.31
CA ARG A 665 11.26 6.71 19.53
C ARG A 665 12.05 6.47 18.23
N PHE A 666 11.45 6.82 17.10
CA PHE A 666 12.12 6.75 15.81
C PHE A 666 12.91 8.03 15.53
N ASP A 667 14.18 7.88 15.18
CA ASP A 667 15.03 8.99 14.73
C ASP A 667 15.03 9.02 13.21
N THR A 668 14.23 9.90 12.63
CA THR A 668 14.06 10.00 11.18
C THR A 668 14.63 11.29 10.62
N ALA A 669 15.34 11.21 9.51
CA ALA A 669 15.90 12.37 8.80
C ALA A 669 15.52 12.29 7.32
N LEU A 670 15.26 13.46 6.73
CA LEU A 670 15.02 13.57 5.30
C LEU A 670 16.33 13.92 4.58
N ALA A 671 16.59 13.20 3.50
CA ALA A 671 17.55 13.59 2.49
C ALA A 671 16.75 14.17 1.32
N GLU A 672 17.20 15.28 0.79
CA GLU A 672 16.53 15.96 -0.30
C GLU A 672 17.42 15.92 -1.55
N GLU A 673 17.35 14.81 -2.29
CA GLU A 673 17.93 14.69 -3.64
C GLU A 673 16.81 14.94 -4.67
N PRO A 674 16.62 16.19 -5.09
CA PRO A 674 15.44 16.57 -5.86
C PRO A 674 15.50 16.02 -7.29
N THR A 675 14.39 15.43 -7.74
CA THR A 675 14.25 15.02 -9.13
C THR A 675 13.90 16.21 -10.05
N THR A 676 14.23 16.09 -11.32
CA THR A 676 13.82 17.04 -12.37
C THR A 676 12.56 16.58 -13.11
N ASN A 677 12.04 15.39 -12.78
CA ASN A 677 10.94 14.75 -13.51
C ASN A 677 9.55 15.34 -13.19
N ASN A 678 9.45 16.23 -12.21
CA ASN A 678 8.24 16.97 -11.91
C ASN A 678 8.56 18.36 -11.33
N PRO A 679 7.62 19.33 -11.44
CA PRO A 679 7.89 20.74 -11.06
C PRO A 679 8.05 20.96 -9.56
N LEU A 680 7.52 20.05 -8.72
CA LEU A 680 7.67 20.09 -7.27
C LEU A 680 8.97 19.43 -6.79
N ARG A 681 9.68 18.72 -7.68
CA ARG A 681 10.93 18.02 -7.37
C ARG A 681 10.75 16.93 -6.29
N VAL A 682 9.51 16.44 -6.11
CA VAL A 682 9.14 15.41 -5.13
C VAL A 682 9.37 14.01 -5.67
N LYS A 683 9.57 13.04 -4.79
CA LYS A 683 9.66 11.62 -5.16
C LYS A 683 8.49 10.81 -4.58
N GLY A 684 8.43 10.62 -3.30
CA GLY A 684 7.41 9.87 -2.59
C GLY A 684 7.94 9.42 -1.24
N GLY A 685 7.07 9.29 -0.24
CA GLY A 685 7.47 8.95 1.12
C GLY A 685 6.37 8.21 1.88
N GLY A 686 5.37 7.67 1.17
CA GLY A 686 4.25 6.97 1.79
C GLY A 686 4.57 5.53 2.18
N GLU A 687 5.46 4.87 1.44
CA GLU A 687 5.79 3.45 1.62
C GLU A 687 7.21 3.21 2.14
N GLY A 688 8.13 4.16 1.99
CA GLY A 688 9.56 4.01 2.29
C GLY A 688 9.88 3.44 3.68
N GLY A 689 9.17 3.86 4.73
CA GLY A 689 9.44 3.40 6.10
C GLY A 689 9.31 1.90 6.33
N VAL A 690 8.42 1.20 5.60
CA VAL A 690 8.25 -0.25 5.75
C VAL A 690 9.31 -1.06 4.98
N VAL A 691 9.86 -0.48 3.92
CA VAL A 691 10.72 -1.21 2.96
C VAL A 691 12.00 -1.76 3.61
N PRO A 692 12.82 -0.99 4.35
CA PRO A 692 14.03 -1.49 5.00
C PRO A 692 13.75 -2.15 6.37
N ALA A 693 12.56 -1.95 6.95
CA ALA A 693 12.37 -2.21 8.37
C ALA A 693 12.49 -3.69 8.74
N THR A 694 11.90 -4.59 7.95
CA THR A 694 12.03 -6.04 8.21
C THR A 694 13.48 -6.50 8.18
N ALA A 695 14.25 -6.03 7.18
CA ALA A 695 15.65 -6.41 7.03
C ALA A 695 16.52 -5.83 8.17
N ALA A 696 16.36 -4.55 8.50
CA ALA A 696 17.14 -3.91 9.56
C ALA A 696 16.91 -4.59 10.92
N VAL A 697 15.64 -4.91 11.25
CA VAL A 697 15.29 -5.57 12.52
C VAL A 697 15.85 -7.00 12.57
N ILE A 698 15.61 -7.81 11.54
CA ILE A 698 16.08 -9.21 11.52
C ILE A 698 17.60 -9.28 11.49
N ASN A 699 18.28 -8.39 10.75
CA ASN A 699 19.74 -8.28 10.78
C ASN A 699 20.25 -7.99 12.21
N ALA A 700 19.57 -7.08 12.94
CA ALA A 700 19.92 -6.77 14.32
C ALA A 700 19.69 -7.96 15.27
N VAL A 701 18.57 -8.66 15.13
CA VAL A 701 18.28 -9.87 15.94
C VAL A 701 19.31 -10.97 15.67
N CYS A 702 19.63 -11.24 14.40
CA CYS A 702 20.65 -12.23 14.05
C CYS A 702 22.03 -11.85 14.55
N ASP A 703 22.40 -10.56 14.57
CA ASP A 703 23.63 -10.08 15.17
C ASP A 703 23.65 -10.23 16.70
N ALA A 704 22.55 -9.95 17.37
CA ALA A 704 22.43 -10.14 18.81
C ALA A 704 22.63 -11.61 19.20
N LEU A 705 22.01 -12.51 18.46
CA LEU A 705 22.04 -13.94 18.71
C LEU A 705 23.28 -14.64 18.13
N GLY A 706 24.00 -14.01 17.19
CA GLY A 706 25.13 -14.63 16.46
C GLY A 706 24.70 -15.84 15.63
N ILE A 707 23.54 -15.78 14.99
CA ILE A 707 22.97 -16.84 14.14
C ILE A 707 22.88 -16.39 12.68
N ALA A 708 22.81 -17.38 11.78
CA ALA A 708 22.75 -17.11 10.35
C ALA A 708 21.44 -16.42 9.95
N ASP A 709 20.30 -16.89 10.47
CA ASP A 709 18.98 -16.31 10.18
C ASP A 709 17.93 -16.75 11.22
N ILE A 710 16.81 -16.02 11.24
CA ILE A 710 15.61 -16.37 11.99
C ILE A 710 14.37 -16.05 11.14
N ALA A 711 13.45 -16.99 11.04
CA ALA A 711 12.20 -16.78 10.30
C ALA A 711 11.31 -15.71 10.95
N MET A 712 10.72 -14.86 10.14
CA MET A 712 9.70 -13.91 10.56
C MET A 712 8.34 -14.59 10.80
N PRO A 713 7.53 -14.07 11.72
CA PRO A 713 7.88 -13.11 12.75
C PRO A 713 8.84 -13.74 13.78
N ALA A 714 9.90 -13.02 14.15
CA ALA A 714 10.84 -13.43 15.19
C ALA A 714 10.21 -13.26 16.58
N THR A 715 9.17 -14.04 16.84
CA THR A 715 8.44 -14.01 18.11
C THR A 715 9.33 -14.38 19.28
N PRO A 716 9.02 -13.96 20.51
CA PRO A 716 9.79 -14.33 21.71
C PRO A 716 10.06 -15.83 21.79
N HIS A 717 9.08 -16.66 21.47
CA HIS A 717 9.25 -18.12 21.47
C HIS A 717 10.28 -18.60 20.44
N ARG A 718 10.24 -18.09 19.20
CA ARG A 718 11.23 -18.45 18.16
C ARG A 718 12.63 -17.98 18.51
N VAL A 719 12.76 -16.77 19.05
CA VAL A 719 14.03 -16.20 19.50
C VAL A 719 14.59 -17.03 20.64
N TRP A 720 13.78 -17.37 21.64
CA TRP A 720 14.20 -18.23 22.75
C TRP A 720 14.65 -19.62 22.27
N GLN A 721 13.90 -20.25 21.36
CA GLN A 721 14.30 -21.53 20.75
C GLN A 721 15.64 -21.45 20.00
N ALA A 722 15.88 -20.35 19.27
CA ALA A 722 17.14 -20.15 18.55
C ALA A 722 18.34 -20.04 19.52
N MET A 723 18.15 -19.38 20.67
CA MET A 723 19.17 -19.31 21.72
C MET A 723 19.47 -20.67 22.34
N GLN A 724 18.45 -21.50 22.62
CA GLN A 724 18.63 -22.84 23.19
C GLN A 724 19.39 -23.79 22.24
N LYS A 725 19.13 -23.70 20.92
CA LYS A 725 19.87 -24.49 19.91
C LYS A 725 21.33 -24.14 19.82
N ARG A 726 21.74 -22.91 20.12
CA ARG A 726 23.12 -22.45 20.12
C ARG A 726 23.91 -22.90 21.37
N SER A 727 23.20 -23.05 22.48
CA SER A 727 23.81 -23.45 23.76
C SER A 727 24.09 -24.96 23.86
N ARG A 728 23.60 -25.72 22.89
CA ARG A 728 23.90 -27.17 22.70
C ARG A 728 24.98 -27.36 21.62
#